data_f195072fe32fac34ccc242281849cd08
#
_entry.id   f195072fe32fac34ccc242281849cd08
#
_cell.length_a   1.000
_cell.length_b   1.000
_cell.length_c   1.000
_cell.angle_alpha   90.00
_cell.angle_beta   90.00
_cell.angle_gamma   90.00
#
_symmetry.space_group_name_H-M   'P 1'
#
loop_
_entity.id
_entity.type
_entity.pdbx_description
1 polymer ?
#
loop_
_entity_poly.entity_id
_entity_poly.type
_entity_poly.pdbx_seq_one_letter_code
_entity_poly.pdbx_strand_id
1 'polypeptide(L)'
;MNTNHTDTNQMQEQEIDLIELFYKLLAHWRWFLLAAVVALAGAYIYVHVATPIYQATASVVIKDSEGSNKAIDELFQKVAPSSLSSANTQIEDEMEILRSRSILLQVINELNLHTKYKVKDGLFYNETTTPPIIASMDKASMDTLSGTLLIQVEKTDERYTVSSALDDICVTETFTGFPAFIETPAGRCTLRLLPGHQFSEAIKISICRPIDAVNDYSGQLVVTTTSKKTSIISLTFKDTDKDRAEAFLVKLIEVYNRDAMDDKNKVTGNTLIFLEERLDSISNELGFVEKHLEQYKQKERLSDLKTNMTLDLNTNNEYEKKLLDVEMQLNMTNYIYNYLSDDKHRYSLLPVNTGIADTELVQLINEYNKELLERERLMNTMKADNPTVVNQDIRIDALRRNVVSSVVGVKDGLSIARTDILRKTDYFNSRIGNMPKQEREFNNIDRQQQIKANLYLMLLERREQAAISLAATMNKARVIDAPLSADRPIAPRSMMIYAGSLFLACAMTAGVILFGGIFRTKIMSVAEVESIQIPVMGIIPYTKKGGGVEEGQNGIMEESFRRMRSNLRFLTEDGDKKCILMTSTISGEGKSFISINLALTFAFLGCRVLVVGLDIRRPRLAEYFRIKSHVGMTSYLSDNEIKPEDIIFPSGVHEQLFVAPAGPIPPNPAELLERARLKEAFAYFREQFDYIIVDSAPVGLISDTLSLSKVTDFTLYVCRMNYTHKNVLSEIVEIQRSGQLNQISLVVNGGNLAEKKYGYGYGYGYSYGYRDTHKKHK
;
A
#
# COMPACT_ATOMS: atom_id res chain seq x y z
N MET A 1 35.88 5.19 -54.18
CA MET A 1 34.98 6.10 -53.44
C MET A 1 33.76 5.29 -53.06
N ASN A 2 33.72 4.93 -51.78
CA ASN A 2 32.67 4.13 -51.19
C ASN A 2 31.46 5.02 -50.89
N THR A 3 30.27 4.59 -51.29
CA THR A 3 29.03 5.07 -50.77
C THR A 3 28.29 3.90 -50.13
N ASN A 4 28.39 3.84 -48.80
CA ASN A 4 27.60 2.93 -47.96
C ASN A 4 26.12 3.35 -48.06
N HIS A 5 25.27 2.47 -48.57
CA HIS A 5 23.84 2.52 -48.31
C HIS A 5 23.57 1.72 -47.04
N THR A 6 23.33 2.46 -45.99
CA THR A 6 22.73 1.94 -44.76
C THR A 6 21.23 1.79 -45.01
N ASP A 7 20.80 0.55 -45.23
CA ASP A 7 19.37 0.20 -45.14
C ASP A 7 18.90 0.33 -43.68
N THR A 8 18.25 1.45 -43.41
CA THR A 8 17.49 1.63 -42.17
C THR A 8 16.19 0.86 -42.31
N ASN A 9 16.12 -0.30 -41.63
CA ASN A 9 14.88 -0.96 -41.31
C ASN A 9 13.98 0.02 -40.50
N GLN A 10 13.13 0.75 -41.20
CA GLN A 10 11.98 1.39 -40.59
C GLN A 10 10.94 0.30 -40.30
N MET A 11 11.00 -0.27 -39.08
CA MET A 11 9.80 -0.78 -38.45
C MET A 11 8.84 0.41 -38.37
N GLN A 12 7.83 0.42 -39.23
CA GLN A 12 6.67 1.29 -39.04
C GLN A 12 6.09 0.95 -37.67
N GLU A 13 6.36 1.79 -36.68
CA GLU A 13 5.54 1.87 -35.47
C GLU A 13 4.09 2.04 -35.95
N GLN A 14 3.27 1.03 -35.69
CA GLN A 14 1.83 1.17 -35.85
C GLN A 14 1.40 2.29 -34.91
N GLU A 15 1.26 3.49 -35.42
CA GLU A 15 0.60 4.58 -34.72
C GLU A 15 -0.77 4.04 -34.30
N ILE A 16 -0.93 3.84 -32.98
CA ILE A 16 -2.20 3.43 -32.39
C ILE A 16 -3.14 4.61 -32.66
N ASP A 17 -4.04 4.46 -33.63
CA ASP A 17 -5.05 5.46 -33.89
C ASP A 17 -6.02 5.55 -32.68
N LEU A 18 -5.72 6.52 -31.80
CA LEU A 18 -6.49 6.78 -30.58
C LEU A 18 -7.98 7.03 -30.89
N ILE A 19 -8.28 7.52 -32.06
CA ILE A 19 -9.65 7.82 -32.51
C ILE A 19 -10.39 6.51 -32.82
N GLU A 20 -9.75 5.56 -33.51
CA GLU A 20 -10.33 4.25 -33.78
C GLU A 20 -10.57 3.45 -32.48
N LEU A 21 -9.59 3.54 -31.56
CA LEU A 21 -9.69 2.91 -30.25
C LEU A 21 -10.84 3.48 -29.42
N PHE A 22 -11.04 4.79 -29.46
CA PHE A 22 -12.14 5.49 -28.82
C PHE A 22 -13.49 5.03 -29.37
N TYR A 23 -13.67 5.00 -30.70
CA TYR A 23 -14.89 4.50 -31.32
C TYR A 23 -15.17 3.02 -31.02
N LYS A 24 -14.13 2.22 -30.92
CA LYS A 24 -14.23 0.80 -30.53
C LYS A 24 -14.74 0.62 -29.11
N LEU A 25 -14.25 1.44 -28.16
CA LEU A 25 -14.74 1.47 -26.78
C LEU A 25 -16.19 1.98 -26.73
N LEU A 26 -16.50 3.04 -27.50
CA LEU A 26 -17.84 3.62 -27.54
C LEU A 26 -18.89 2.65 -28.10
N ALA A 27 -18.51 1.81 -29.07
CA ALA A 27 -19.39 0.78 -29.62
C ALA A 27 -19.83 -0.25 -28.55
N HIS A 28 -19.06 -0.42 -27.49
CA HIS A 28 -19.33 -1.37 -26.41
C HIS A 28 -19.84 -0.70 -25.13
N TRP A 29 -20.37 0.54 -25.19
CA TRP A 29 -20.83 1.31 -24.03
C TRP A 29 -21.78 0.58 -23.08
N ARG A 30 -22.57 -0.39 -23.61
CA ARG A 30 -23.49 -1.22 -22.81
C ARG A 30 -22.75 -2.07 -21.77
N TRP A 31 -21.55 -2.55 -22.10
CA TRP A 31 -20.72 -3.34 -21.17
C TRP A 31 -20.14 -2.45 -20.07
N PHE A 32 -19.76 -1.20 -20.40
CA PHE A 32 -19.33 -0.23 -19.40
C PHE A 32 -20.47 0.11 -18.43
N LEU A 33 -21.69 0.29 -18.93
CA LEU A 33 -22.84 0.56 -18.10
C LEU A 33 -23.15 -0.62 -17.17
N LEU A 34 -23.16 -1.85 -17.69
CA LEU A 34 -23.36 -3.06 -16.88
C LEU A 34 -22.27 -3.20 -15.79
N ALA A 35 -21.01 -3.05 -16.17
CA ALA A 35 -19.89 -3.13 -15.24
C ALA A 35 -19.97 -2.04 -14.17
N ALA A 36 -20.33 -0.82 -14.54
CA ALA A 36 -20.53 0.29 -13.62
C ALA A 36 -21.64 0.00 -12.60
N VAL A 37 -22.78 -0.53 -13.04
CA VAL A 37 -23.90 -0.88 -12.15
C VAL A 37 -23.49 -1.98 -11.17
N VAL A 38 -22.82 -3.03 -11.64
CA VAL A 38 -22.35 -4.13 -10.78
C VAL A 38 -21.31 -3.64 -9.78
N ALA A 39 -20.34 -2.81 -10.22
CA ALA A 39 -19.30 -2.26 -9.35
C ALA A 39 -19.89 -1.30 -8.30
N LEU A 40 -20.82 -0.43 -8.69
CA LEU A 40 -21.49 0.48 -7.75
C LEU A 40 -22.38 -0.27 -6.75
N ALA A 41 -23.09 -1.33 -7.18
CA ALA A 41 -23.82 -2.19 -6.28
C ALA A 41 -22.92 -2.90 -5.27
N GLY A 42 -21.79 -3.45 -5.73
CA GLY A 42 -20.78 -4.04 -4.85
C GLY A 42 -20.17 -3.03 -3.87
N ALA A 43 -19.83 -1.84 -4.36
CA ALA A 43 -19.32 -0.74 -3.53
C ALA A 43 -20.39 -0.27 -2.50
N TYR A 44 -21.66 -0.21 -2.88
CA TYR A 44 -22.76 0.12 -1.99
C TYR A 44 -22.89 -0.90 -0.86
N ILE A 45 -22.89 -2.19 -1.20
CA ILE A 45 -22.92 -3.28 -0.19
C ILE A 45 -21.70 -3.17 0.73
N TYR A 46 -20.51 -2.98 0.18
CA TYR A 46 -19.29 -2.86 0.96
C TYR A 46 -19.34 -1.67 1.94
N VAL A 47 -19.77 -0.49 1.47
CA VAL A 47 -19.86 0.72 2.32
C VAL A 47 -20.90 0.55 3.44
N HIS A 48 -21.98 -0.21 3.21
CA HIS A 48 -23.00 -0.44 4.24
C HIS A 48 -22.66 -1.57 5.21
N VAL A 49 -21.82 -2.53 4.80
CA VAL A 49 -21.38 -3.65 5.67
C VAL A 49 -20.13 -3.30 6.45
N ALA A 50 -19.24 -2.44 5.90
CA ALA A 50 -18.02 -2.04 6.54
C ALA A 50 -18.31 -1.20 7.80
N THR A 51 -17.68 -1.56 8.91
CA THR A 51 -17.81 -0.84 10.18
C THR A 51 -17.27 0.60 10.04
N PRO A 52 -18.06 1.61 10.42
CA PRO A 52 -17.60 3.00 10.38
C PRO A 52 -16.46 3.21 11.38
N ILE A 53 -15.46 4.00 11.01
CA ILE A 53 -14.35 4.39 11.89
C ILE A 53 -14.46 5.88 12.12
N TYR A 54 -14.57 6.26 13.39
CA TYR A 54 -14.56 7.66 13.83
C TYR A 54 -13.17 8.04 14.32
N GLN A 55 -12.90 9.33 14.33
CA GLN A 55 -11.66 9.88 14.84
C GLN A 55 -12.00 10.96 15.87
N ALA A 56 -11.58 10.73 17.11
CA ALA A 56 -11.58 11.74 18.14
C ALA A 56 -10.24 12.47 18.14
N THR A 57 -10.28 13.78 18.38
CA THR A 57 -9.09 14.63 18.52
C THR A 57 -9.16 15.46 19.78
N ALA A 58 -8.02 15.62 20.44
CA ALA A 58 -7.88 16.49 21.59
C ALA A 58 -6.54 17.22 21.51
N SER A 59 -6.48 18.43 22.07
CA SER A 59 -5.24 19.20 22.19
C SER A 59 -4.93 19.46 23.64
N VAL A 60 -3.72 19.12 24.05
CA VAL A 60 -3.24 19.36 25.40
C VAL A 60 -1.94 20.17 25.38
N VAL A 61 -1.77 21.08 26.32
CA VAL A 61 -0.50 21.76 26.55
C VAL A 61 0.18 21.13 27.75
N ILE A 62 1.42 20.71 27.59
CA ILE A 62 2.25 20.27 28.71
C ILE A 62 2.83 21.52 29.35
N LYS A 63 2.53 21.72 30.63
CA LYS A 63 3.15 22.76 31.41
C LYS A 63 4.47 22.26 31.97
N ASP A 64 5.55 22.90 31.55
CA ASP A 64 6.84 22.70 32.21
C ASP A 64 6.74 23.20 33.66
N SER A 65 7.19 22.35 34.57
CA SER A 65 7.21 22.70 36.00
C SER A 65 8.27 23.76 36.36
N GLU A 66 8.83 24.44 35.37
CA GLU A 66 9.89 25.44 35.51
C GLU A 66 9.48 26.74 36.23
N GLY A 67 8.23 26.86 36.64
CA GLY A 67 7.75 28.09 37.31
C GLY A 67 8.34 28.38 38.71
N SER A 68 8.99 27.41 39.34
CA SER A 68 9.47 27.54 40.73
C SER A 68 10.94 27.95 40.86
N ASN A 69 11.77 27.79 39.82
CA ASN A 69 13.22 27.99 39.93
C ASN A 69 13.79 29.14 39.09
N LYS A 70 12.93 29.92 38.37
CA LYS A 70 13.42 31.01 37.51
C LYS A 70 14.30 32.04 38.22
N ALA A 71 14.06 32.30 39.49
CA ALA A 71 14.86 33.24 40.28
C ALA A 71 16.29 32.72 40.59
N ILE A 72 16.46 31.40 40.59
CA ILE A 72 17.76 30.73 40.79
C ILE A 72 18.46 30.50 39.45
N ASP A 73 17.72 30.15 38.41
CA ASP A 73 18.25 29.97 37.05
C ASP A 73 18.72 31.32 36.44
N GLU A 74 18.08 32.43 36.70
CA GLU A 74 18.54 33.74 36.24
C GLU A 74 19.88 34.18 36.87
N LEU A 75 20.19 33.74 38.09
CA LEU A 75 21.51 33.96 38.71
C LEU A 75 22.61 33.07 38.08
N PHE A 76 22.25 31.88 37.62
CA PHE A 76 23.21 30.92 37.01
C PHE A 76 23.38 31.05 35.51
N GLN A 77 22.37 31.53 34.74
CA GLN A 77 22.44 31.81 33.31
C GLN A 77 23.52 32.86 32.93
N LYS A 78 23.97 33.67 33.91
CA LYS A 78 25.02 34.63 33.68
C LYS A 78 26.43 34.02 33.69
N VAL A 79 26.58 32.74 34.05
CA VAL A 79 27.90 32.10 34.21
C VAL A 79 28.21 30.99 33.20
N ALA A 80 27.19 30.41 32.53
CA ALA A 80 27.41 29.38 31.51
C ALA A 80 26.43 29.49 30.33
N PRO A 81 26.87 29.91 29.13
CA PRO A 81 26.05 29.93 27.94
C PRO A 81 26.17 28.61 27.20
N SER A 82 25.38 27.60 27.54
CA SER A 82 25.19 26.44 26.64
C SER A 82 24.06 25.51 27.14
N SER A 83 22.88 25.63 26.63
CA SER A 83 22.00 24.48 26.32
C SER A 83 20.67 24.93 25.68
N LEU A 84 20.71 25.16 24.38
CA LEU A 84 19.54 25.42 23.54
C LEU A 84 18.85 24.11 23.05
N SER A 85 19.18 22.94 23.63
CA SER A 85 18.67 21.65 23.14
C SER A 85 17.69 20.91 24.07
N SER A 86 17.37 21.46 25.25
CA SER A 86 16.61 20.68 26.25
C SER A 86 15.07 20.77 26.15
N ALA A 87 14.51 21.81 25.54
CA ALA A 87 13.04 21.95 25.49
C ALA A 87 12.34 20.99 24.54
N ASN A 88 12.97 20.60 23.42
CA ASN A 88 12.36 19.68 22.45
C ASN A 88 12.40 18.21 22.92
N THR A 89 13.47 17.81 23.61
CA THR A 89 13.59 16.44 24.14
C THR A 89 12.55 16.16 25.22
N GLN A 90 12.21 17.13 26.04
CA GLN A 90 11.19 16.95 27.08
C GLN A 90 9.80 16.68 26.51
N ILE A 91 9.41 17.34 25.41
CA ILE A 91 8.10 17.15 24.81
C ILE A 91 8.02 15.78 24.12
N GLU A 92 9.09 15.35 23.48
CA GLU A 92 9.17 14.02 22.86
C GLU A 92 9.09 12.91 23.92
N ASP A 93 9.74 13.08 25.05
CA ASP A 93 9.64 12.19 26.20
C ASP A 93 8.20 12.09 26.73
N GLU A 94 7.51 13.23 26.87
CA GLU A 94 6.13 13.25 27.35
C GLU A 94 5.16 12.59 26.35
N MET A 95 5.45 12.68 25.06
CA MET A 95 4.68 11.98 24.03
C MET A 95 4.86 10.46 24.14
N GLU A 96 6.05 9.99 24.45
CA GLU A 96 6.33 8.57 24.66
C GLU A 96 5.69 8.05 25.95
N ILE A 97 5.67 8.88 27.03
CA ILE A 97 4.97 8.55 28.26
C ILE A 97 3.47 8.38 27.99
N LEU A 98 2.85 9.31 27.23
CA LEU A 98 1.43 9.20 26.83
C LEU A 98 1.11 7.94 26.02
N ARG A 99 2.08 7.40 25.29
CA ARG A 99 1.97 6.15 24.52
C ARG A 99 2.40 4.92 25.31
N SER A 100 2.90 5.11 26.53
CA SER A 100 3.45 4.03 27.32
C SER A 100 2.41 2.95 27.61
N ARG A 101 2.87 1.69 27.59
CA ARG A 101 2.00 0.55 27.92
C ARG A 101 1.39 0.66 29.31
N SER A 102 2.10 1.26 30.25
CA SER A 102 1.63 1.44 31.64
C SER A 102 0.39 2.35 31.68
N ILE A 103 0.43 3.50 31.03
CA ILE A 103 -0.69 4.44 30.96
C ILE A 103 -1.86 3.81 30.18
N LEU A 104 -1.58 3.23 29.01
CA LEU A 104 -2.62 2.58 28.21
C LEU A 104 -3.29 1.41 28.94
N LEU A 105 -2.53 0.64 29.69
CA LEU A 105 -3.09 -0.47 30.50
C LEU A 105 -4.05 0.05 31.57
N GLN A 106 -3.72 1.14 32.23
CA GLN A 106 -4.61 1.77 33.20
C GLN A 106 -5.90 2.26 32.54
N VAL A 107 -5.79 2.94 31.39
CA VAL A 107 -6.95 3.41 30.61
C VAL A 107 -7.85 2.24 30.21
N ILE A 108 -7.26 1.16 29.68
CA ILE A 108 -7.99 -0.03 29.22
C ILE A 108 -8.70 -0.72 30.39
N ASN A 109 -8.05 -0.82 31.54
CA ASN A 109 -8.65 -1.41 32.73
C ASN A 109 -9.80 -0.55 33.29
N GLU A 110 -9.64 0.78 33.34
CA GLU A 110 -10.67 1.68 33.87
C GLU A 110 -11.90 1.76 32.95
N LEU A 111 -11.70 1.69 31.64
CA LEU A 111 -12.78 1.69 30.66
C LEU A 111 -13.27 0.27 30.28
N ASN A 112 -12.66 -0.79 30.84
CA ASN A 112 -12.96 -2.20 30.53
C ASN A 112 -12.87 -2.53 29.02
N LEU A 113 -11.93 -1.92 28.30
CA LEU A 113 -11.78 -2.07 26.84
C LEU A 113 -11.23 -3.45 26.42
N HIS A 114 -10.76 -4.25 27.35
CA HIS A 114 -10.39 -5.66 27.16
C HIS A 114 -11.59 -6.57 26.88
N THR A 115 -12.82 -6.05 27.09
CA THR A 115 -14.08 -6.75 26.82
C THR A 115 -14.84 -6.05 25.71
N LYS A 116 -15.04 -6.73 24.58
CA LYS A 116 -15.79 -6.21 23.41
C LYS A 116 -17.14 -6.93 23.33
N TYR A 117 -18.18 -6.16 23.05
CA TYR A 117 -19.55 -6.65 22.94
C TYR A 117 -20.08 -6.49 21.53
N LYS A 118 -20.65 -7.55 20.94
CA LYS A 118 -21.29 -7.54 19.65
C LYS A 118 -22.71 -8.06 19.79
N VAL A 119 -23.69 -7.21 19.53
CA VAL A 119 -25.10 -7.55 19.56
C VAL A 119 -25.57 -7.91 18.16
N LYS A 120 -26.38 -8.96 18.05
CA LYS A 120 -26.96 -9.36 16.78
C LYS A 120 -28.04 -8.38 16.38
N ASP A 121 -27.91 -7.83 15.18
CA ASP A 121 -28.89 -6.95 14.56
C ASP A 121 -29.21 -7.51 13.15
N GLY A 122 -30.33 -8.21 13.03
CA GLY A 122 -30.69 -8.92 11.82
C GLY A 122 -29.70 -10.03 11.46
N LEU A 123 -29.00 -9.86 10.32
CA LEU A 123 -28.03 -10.84 9.79
C LEU A 123 -26.58 -10.59 10.30
N PHE A 124 -26.31 -9.45 10.90
CA PHE A 124 -24.96 -9.03 11.27
C PHE A 124 -24.83 -8.84 12.78
N TYR A 125 -23.59 -8.87 13.27
CA TYR A 125 -23.24 -8.56 14.65
C TYR A 125 -22.58 -7.18 14.68
N ASN A 126 -23.23 -6.21 15.34
CA ASN A 126 -22.73 -4.85 15.50
C ASN A 126 -22.06 -4.69 16.85
N GLU A 127 -20.87 -4.07 16.86
CA GLU A 127 -20.18 -3.73 18.11
C GLU A 127 -20.91 -2.58 18.82
N THR A 128 -21.08 -2.71 20.14
CA THR A 128 -21.78 -1.70 20.95
C THR A 128 -21.00 -1.42 22.23
N THR A 129 -21.03 -0.17 22.64
CA THR A 129 -20.46 0.30 23.93
C THR A 129 -21.47 0.24 25.08
N THR A 130 -22.78 0.18 24.76
CA THR A 130 -23.85 0.04 25.73
C THR A 130 -24.51 -1.34 25.59
N PRO A 131 -23.82 -2.42 26.01
CA PRO A 131 -24.37 -3.77 25.85
C PRO A 131 -25.51 -3.99 26.85
N PRO A 132 -26.55 -4.76 26.48
CA PRO A 132 -27.60 -5.11 27.43
C PRO A 132 -27.10 -6.02 28.56
N ILE A 133 -26.02 -6.77 28.33
CA ILE A 133 -25.41 -7.68 29.32
C ILE A 133 -23.94 -7.29 29.48
N ILE A 134 -23.53 -7.11 30.73
CA ILE A 134 -22.12 -6.88 31.10
C ILE A 134 -21.55 -8.18 31.66
N ALA A 135 -20.39 -8.56 31.14
CA ALA A 135 -19.58 -9.66 31.69
C ALA A 135 -18.49 -9.10 32.59
N SER A 136 -18.32 -9.67 33.76
CA SER A 136 -17.20 -9.33 34.65
C SER A 136 -16.51 -10.62 35.11
N MET A 137 -15.18 -10.59 35.05
CA MET A 137 -14.29 -11.68 35.41
C MET A 137 -13.27 -11.20 36.43
N ASP A 138 -12.79 -12.10 37.29
CA ASP A 138 -11.73 -11.74 38.22
C ASP A 138 -10.43 -11.39 37.49
N LYS A 139 -9.74 -10.36 38.00
CA LYS A 139 -8.51 -9.82 37.37
C LYS A 139 -7.43 -10.90 37.24
N ALA A 140 -7.26 -11.75 38.26
CA ALA A 140 -6.26 -12.81 38.21
C ALA A 140 -6.54 -13.82 37.09
N SER A 141 -7.80 -14.14 36.84
CA SER A 141 -8.24 -15.04 35.77
C SER A 141 -8.06 -14.37 34.38
N MET A 142 -8.30 -13.06 34.27
CA MET A 142 -8.07 -12.33 33.03
C MET A 142 -6.59 -12.23 32.65
N ASP A 143 -5.71 -12.03 33.64
CA ASP A 143 -4.26 -11.88 33.38
C ASP A 143 -3.62 -13.24 32.97
N THR A 144 -4.27 -14.36 33.24
CA THR A 144 -3.79 -15.71 32.91
C THR A 144 -4.40 -16.29 31.63
N LEU A 145 -5.23 -15.56 30.91
CA LEU A 145 -5.82 -16.02 29.65
C LEU A 145 -4.75 -16.45 28.65
N SER A 146 -4.89 -17.60 28.04
CA SER A 146 -4.03 -18.07 26.94
C SER A 146 -4.38 -17.42 25.60
N GLY A 147 -5.65 -17.02 25.44
CA GLY A 147 -6.20 -16.44 24.22
C GLY A 147 -7.41 -15.56 24.49
N THR A 148 -8.22 -15.32 23.47
CA THR A 148 -9.47 -14.56 23.62
C THR A 148 -10.61 -15.48 24.04
N LEU A 149 -11.18 -15.23 25.20
CA LEU A 149 -12.38 -15.94 25.66
C LEU A 149 -13.60 -15.39 24.91
N LEU A 150 -14.28 -16.25 24.17
CA LEU A 150 -15.51 -15.93 23.46
C LEU A 150 -16.69 -16.46 24.25
N ILE A 151 -17.63 -15.60 24.61
CA ILE A 151 -18.87 -15.94 25.28
C ILE A 151 -20.02 -15.54 24.37
N GLN A 152 -20.84 -16.49 23.98
CA GLN A 152 -22.06 -16.25 23.21
C GLN A 152 -23.27 -16.54 24.11
N VAL A 153 -24.13 -15.57 24.26
CA VAL A 153 -25.37 -15.65 25.02
C VAL A 153 -26.54 -15.58 24.04
N GLU A 154 -27.38 -16.58 24.07
CA GLU A 154 -28.59 -16.67 23.24
C GLU A 154 -29.82 -16.86 24.13
N LYS A 155 -30.90 -16.22 23.78
CA LYS A 155 -32.18 -16.38 24.43
C LYS A 155 -33.02 -17.42 23.67
N THR A 156 -33.35 -18.50 24.33
CA THR A 156 -34.24 -19.55 23.80
C THR A 156 -35.45 -19.67 24.71
N ASP A 157 -36.59 -19.16 24.27
CA ASP A 157 -37.84 -19.10 25.04
C ASP A 157 -37.68 -18.40 26.41
N GLU A 158 -37.79 -19.14 27.51
CA GLU A 158 -37.62 -18.63 28.89
C GLU A 158 -36.22 -18.86 29.47
N ARG A 159 -35.29 -19.43 28.72
CA ARG A 159 -33.94 -19.76 29.19
C ARG A 159 -32.89 -19.03 28.37
N TYR A 160 -31.76 -18.84 28.97
CA TYR A 160 -30.56 -18.30 28.33
C TYR A 160 -29.52 -19.42 28.20
N THR A 161 -29.06 -19.62 26.99
CA THR A 161 -27.94 -20.54 26.68
C THR A 161 -26.68 -19.74 26.52
N VAL A 162 -25.66 -20.09 27.27
CA VAL A 162 -24.32 -19.47 27.19
C VAL A 162 -23.35 -20.53 26.73
N SER A 163 -22.68 -20.22 25.63
CA SER A 163 -21.56 -21.00 25.11
C SER A 163 -20.28 -20.19 25.30
N SER A 164 -19.36 -20.69 26.11
CA SER A 164 -18.04 -20.08 26.32
C SER A 164 -16.97 -20.94 25.66
N ALA A 165 -16.11 -20.31 24.86
CA ALA A 165 -15.02 -20.99 24.16
C ALA A 165 -13.69 -20.25 24.39
N LEU A 166 -12.66 -21.02 24.73
CA LEU A 166 -11.27 -20.58 24.82
C LEU A 166 -10.41 -21.62 24.12
N ASP A 167 -9.72 -21.23 23.06
CA ASP A 167 -8.98 -22.13 22.19
C ASP A 167 -9.89 -23.30 21.71
N ASP A 168 -9.55 -24.54 21.98
CA ASP A 168 -10.32 -25.72 21.58
C ASP A 168 -11.35 -26.20 22.66
N ILE A 169 -11.43 -25.52 23.81
CA ILE A 169 -12.32 -25.88 24.91
C ILE A 169 -13.60 -25.07 24.83
N CYS A 170 -14.73 -25.75 24.73
CA CYS A 170 -16.05 -25.14 24.73
C CYS A 170 -16.89 -25.66 25.87
N VAL A 171 -17.50 -24.77 26.66
CA VAL A 171 -18.42 -25.08 27.76
C VAL A 171 -19.75 -24.43 27.47
N THR A 172 -20.84 -25.17 27.60
CA THR A 172 -22.18 -24.63 27.38
C THR A 172 -23.02 -24.83 28.65
N GLU A 173 -23.60 -23.75 29.13
CA GLU A 173 -24.45 -23.70 30.30
C GLU A 173 -25.79 -23.03 29.99
N THR A 174 -26.81 -23.37 30.78
CA THR A 174 -28.14 -22.74 30.64
C THR A 174 -28.59 -22.19 32.00
N PHE A 175 -29.17 -20.99 31.99
CA PHE A 175 -29.69 -20.34 33.18
C PHE A 175 -31.04 -19.64 32.90
N THR A 176 -31.76 -19.27 33.96
CA THR A 176 -33.13 -18.73 33.86
C THR A 176 -33.23 -17.23 34.15
N GLY A 177 -32.16 -16.60 34.63
CA GLY A 177 -32.22 -15.17 34.95
C GLY A 177 -30.85 -14.56 35.30
N PHE A 178 -30.81 -13.25 35.38
CA PHE A 178 -29.63 -12.47 35.74
C PHE A 178 -29.73 -11.97 37.19
N PRO A 179 -28.61 -11.84 37.95
CA PRO A 179 -27.23 -12.13 37.53
C PRO A 179 -26.95 -13.62 37.40
N ALA A 180 -26.22 -14.05 36.39
CA ALA A 180 -25.81 -15.43 36.18
C ALA A 180 -24.31 -15.59 36.43
N PHE A 181 -23.96 -16.67 37.13
CA PHE A 181 -22.56 -17.06 37.36
C PHE A 181 -22.30 -18.27 36.45
N ILE A 182 -21.39 -18.10 35.53
CA ILE A 182 -21.02 -19.13 34.55
C ILE A 182 -19.59 -19.60 34.81
N GLU A 183 -19.35 -20.88 34.64
CA GLU A 183 -18.00 -21.43 34.64
C GLU A 183 -17.47 -21.46 33.20
N THR A 184 -16.44 -20.67 32.93
CA THR A 184 -15.79 -20.64 31.64
C THR A 184 -14.48 -21.42 31.69
N PRO A 185 -13.91 -21.82 30.55
CA PRO A 185 -12.59 -22.48 30.52
C PRO A 185 -11.48 -21.66 31.18
N ALA A 186 -11.69 -20.35 31.34
CA ALA A 186 -10.73 -19.44 31.96
C ALA A 186 -11.05 -19.06 33.41
N GLY A 187 -12.10 -19.64 33.98
CA GLY A 187 -12.55 -19.37 35.35
C GLY A 187 -13.97 -18.82 35.42
N ARG A 188 -14.36 -18.36 36.60
CA ARG A 188 -15.74 -17.91 36.85
C ARG A 188 -15.99 -16.52 36.27
N CYS A 189 -17.05 -16.38 35.47
CA CYS A 189 -17.51 -15.11 34.89
C CYS A 189 -18.92 -14.81 35.39
N THR A 190 -19.17 -13.53 35.69
CA THR A 190 -20.48 -13.03 36.12
C THR A 190 -21.11 -12.23 35.01
N LEU A 191 -22.32 -12.61 34.60
CA LEU A 191 -23.13 -11.90 33.64
C LEU A 191 -24.24 -11.11 34.35
N ARG A 192 -24.34 -9.80 34.08
CA ARG A 192 -25.36 -8.92 34.66
C ARG A 192 -26.13 -8.23 33.57
N LEU A 193 -27.44 -8.19 33.66
CA LEU A 193 -28.32 -7.39 32.80
C LEU A 193 -28.32 -5.94 33.28
N LEU A 194 -28.15 -5.00 32.36
CA LEU A 194 -28.26 -3.57 32.66
C LEU A 194 -29.73 -3.18 32.87
N PRO A 195 -30.05 -2.42 33.93
CA PRO A 195 -31.40 -1.93 34.18
C PRO A 195 -31.92 -1.12 32.98
N GLY A 196 -33.14 -1.43 32.55
CA GLY A 196 -33.79 -0.71 31.43
C GLY A 196 -33.51 -1.26 30.04
N HIS A 197 -32.63 -2.25 29.90
CA HIS A 197 -32.37 -2.91 28.61
C HIS A 197 -33.09 -4.28 28.57
N GLN A 198 -33.73 -4.55 27.41
CA GLN A 198 -34.29 -5.87 27.13
C GLN A 198 -33.31 -6.64 26.25
N PHE A 199 -32.97 -7.85 26.66
CA PHE A 199 -32.17 -8.75 25.84
C PHE A 199 -33.11 -9.62 25.01
N SER A 200 -33.16 -9.41 23.71
CA SER A 200 -34.08 -10.08 22.78
C SER A 200 -33.41 -11.04 21.82
N GLU A 201 -32.12 -10.86 21.55
CA GLU A 201 -31.40 -11.64 20.54
C GLU A 201 -30.08 -12.21 21.09
N ALA A 202 -29.15 -12.63 20.24
CA ALA A 202 -27.86 -13.15 20.63
C ALA A 202 -26.83 -12.04 20.85
N ILE A 203 -25.98 -12.18 21.86
CA ILE A 203 -24.84 -11.31 22.09
C ILE A 203 -23.54 -12.15 22.12
N LYS A 204 -22.51 -11.64 21.48
CA LYS A 204 -21.15 -12.18 21.55
C LYS A 204 -20.28 -11.26 22.38
N ILE A 205 -19.64 -11.80 23.39
CA ILE A 205 -18.72 -11.11 24.28
C ILE A 205 -17.35 -11.72 24.06
N SER A 206 -16.37 -10.89 23.78
CA SER A 206 -14.98 -11.32 23.64
C SER A 206 -14.13 -10.65 24.71
N ILE A 207 -13.47 -11.46 25.53
CA ILE A 207 -12.60 -11.01 26.63
C ILE A 207 -11.18 -11.42 26.29
N CYS A 208 -10.26 -10.46 26.24
CA CYS A 208 -8.84 -10.71 26.03
C CYS A 208 -8.03 -10.22 27.24
N ARG A 209 -6.78 -10.62 27.32
CA ARG A 209 -5.89 -10.06 28.36
C ARG A 209 -5.79 -8.55 28.19
N PRO A 210 -5.81 -7.78 29.29
CA PRO A 210 -5.65 -6.32 29.20
C PRO A 210 -4.40 -5.90 28.44
N ILE A 211 -3.29 -6.64 28.57
CA ILE A 211 -2.04 -6.33 27.84
C ILE A 211 -2.15 -6.56 26.33
N ASP A 212 -2.95 -7.52 25.87
CA ASP A 212 -3.18 -7.75 24.44
C ASP A 212 -4.06 -6.64 23.87
N ALA A 213 -5.05 -6.19 24.65
CA ALA A 213 -5.84 -5.01 24.29
C ALA A 213 -4.96 -3.76 24.14
N VAL A 214 -3.92 -3.57 24.99
CA VAL A 214 -2.96 -2.45 24.83
C VAL A 214 -2.32 -2.47 23.46
N ASN A 215 -1.92 -3.62 22.94
CA ASN A 215 -1.30 -3.71 21.61
C ASN A 215 -2.28 -3.31 20.50
N ASP A 216 -3.56 -3.68 20.59
CA ASP A 216 -4.60 -3.30 19.64
C ASP A 216 -4.85 -1.79 19.66
N TYR A 217 -5.02 -1.22 20.85
CA TYR A 217 -5.37 0.19 21.03
C TYR A 217 -4.18 1.15 20.81
N SER A 218 -2.94 0.72 21.11
CA SER A 218 -1.74 1.54 20.89
C SER A 218 -1.55 1.93 19.43
N GLY A 219 -1.89 1.02 18.49
CA GLY A 219 -1.83 1.30 17.05
C GLY A 219 -2.87 2.31 16.56
N GLN A 220 -3.94 2.53 17.33
CA GLN A 220 -5.03 3.45 17.01
C GLN A 220 -4.79 4.85 17.59
N LEU A 221 -3.88 4.98 18.58
CA LEU A 221 -3.51 6.25 19.21
C LEU A 221 -2.34 6.88 18.46
N VAL A 222 -2.57 8.10 17.97
CA VAL A 222 -1.54 8.93 17.34
C VAL A 222 -1.33 10.16 18.19
N VAL A 223 -0.11 10.33 18.69
CA VAL A 223 0.32 11.48 19.48
C VAL A 223 1.31 12.28 18.65
N THR A 224 1.03 13.54 18.39
CA THR A 224 1.88 14.41 17.55
C THR A 224 1.97 15.81 18.14
N THR A 225 3.04 16.52 17.85
CA THR A 225 3.14 17.95 18.17
C THR A 225 2.47 18.76 17.06
N THR A 226 1.72 19.79 17.45
CA THR A 226 1.10 20.72 16.49
C THR A 226 2.15 21.52 15.71
N SER A 227 3.30 21.81 16.34
CA SER A 227 4.44 22.50 15.74
C SER A 227 5.71 22.19 16.55
N LYS A 228 6.86 22.11 15.90
CA LYS A 228 8.17 21.89 16.53
C LYS A 228 8.56 22.97 17.56
N LYS A 229 7.84 24.07 17.62
CA LYS A 229 8.13 25.22 18.51
C LYS A 229 7.10 25.40 19.63
N THR A 230 6.12 24.52 19.76
CA THR A 230 5.04 24.64 20.75
C THR A 230 4.97 23.41 21.64
N SER A 231 4.68 23.62 22.92
CA SER A 231 4.41 22.55 23.89
C SER A 231 3.00 21.98 23.78
N ILE A 232 2.34 22.12 22.61
CA ILE A 232 0.99 21.62 22.37
C ILE A 232 1.09 20.26 21.69
N ILE A 233 0.52 19.26 22.34
CA ILE A 233 0.40 17.90 21.84
C ILE A 233 -1.01 17.68 21.33
N SER A 234 -1.13 17.19 20.10
CA SER A 234 -2.38 16.73 19.52
C SER A 234 -2.50 15.22 19.71
N LEU A 235 -3.57 14.81 20.35
CA LEU A 235 -3.95 13.42 20.56
C LEU A 235 -5.03 13.07 19.56
N THR A 236 -4.83 12.00 18.82
CA THR A 236 -5.80 11.50 17.84
C THR A 236 -6.03 10.02 18.10
N PHE A 237 -7.28 9.63 18.24
CA PHE A 237 -7.65 8.25 18.46
C PHE A 237 -8.74 7.82 17.49
N LYS A 238 -8.62 6.60 16.95
CA LYS A 238 -9.56 6.04 15.97
C LYS A 238 -10.30 4.88 16.60
N ASP A 239 -11.63 4.90 16.52
CA ASP A 239 -12.47 3.81 17.03
C ASP A 239 -13.71 3.63 16.14
N THR A 240 -14.35 2.49 16.27
CA THR A 240 -15.65 2.19 15.63
C THR A 240 -16.82 2.90 16.31
N ASP A 241 -16.63 3.32 17.55
CA ASP A 241 -17.62 4.04 18.35
C ASP A 241 -17.12 5.44 18.71
N LYS A 242 -17.94 6.45 18.44
CA LYS A 242 -17.66 7.87 18.68
C LYS A 242 -17.48 8.16 20.17
N ASP A 243 -18.42 7.68 21.00
CA ASP A 243 -18.44 7.97 22.43
C ASP A 243 -17.26 7.27 23.15
N ARG A 244 -16.91 6.07 22.69
CA ARG A 244 -15.74 5.33 23.20
C ARG A 244 -14.44 6.02 22.84
N ALA A 245 -14.34 6.56 21.62
CA ALA A 245 -13.15 7.30 21.19
C ALA A 245 -12.93 8.56 22.05
N GLU A 246 -13.99 9.30 22.33
CA GLU A 246 -13.93 10.48 23.21
C GLU A 246 -13.60 10.11 24.66
N ALA A 247 -14.29 9.09 25.21
CA ALA A 247 -14.05 8.59 26.55
C ALA A 247 -12.60 8.10 26.74
N PHE A 248 -12.03 7.44 25.72
CA PHE A 248 -10.64 7.01 25.74
C PHE A 248 -9.67 8.17 25.90
N LEU A 249 -9.81 9.22 25.09
CA LEU A 249 -8.93 10.39 25.18
C LEU A 249 -9.12 11.17 26.49
N VAL A 250 -10.37 11.31 26.98
CA VAL A 250 -10.63 11.90 28.30
C VAL A 250 -9.89 11.13 29.37
N LYS A 251 -10.08 9.80 29.38
CA LYS A 251 -9.47 8.93 30.38
C LYS A 251 -7.95 8.87 30.26
N LEU A 252 -7.41 8.90 29.04
CA LEU A 252 -5.96 8.97 28.80
C LEU A 252 -5.34 10.21 29.45
N ILE A 253 -5.96 11.37 29.26
CA ILE A 253 -5.48 12.61 29.85
C ILE A 253 -5.61 12.59 31.39
N GLU A 254 -6.70 12.02 31.91
CA GLU A 254 -6.92 11.88 33.34
C GLU A 254 -5.86 10.96 33.98
N VAL A 255 -5.64 9.77 33.41
CA VAL A 255 -4.65 8.80 33.89
C VAL A 255 -3.24 9.39 33.83
N TYR A 256 -2.90 10.04 32.72
CA TYR A 256 -1.61 10.70 32.57
C TYR A 256 -1.39 11.79 33.66
N ASN A 257 -2.39 12.64 33.90
CA ASN A 257 -2.28 13.67 34.92
C ASN A 257 -2.17 13.06 36.33
N ARG A 258 -2.91 12.01 36.62
CA ARG A 258 -2.84 11.28 37.89
C ARG A 258 -1.45 10.66 38.09
N ASP A 259 -0.95 9.96 37.09
CA ASP A 259 0.36 9.31 37.13
C ASP A 259 1.48 10.35 37.33
N ALA A 260 1.45 11.46 36.58
CA ALA A 260 2.41 12.54 36.74
C ALA A 260 2.32 13.24 38.13
N MET A 261 1.11 13.32 38.70
CA MET A 261 0.92 13.80 40.06
C MET A 261 1.49 12.86 41.10
N ASP A 262 1.22 11.57 40.97
CA ASP A 262 1.71 10.54 41.90
C ASP A 262 3.24 10.48 41.88
N ASP A 263 3.85 10.55 40.71
CA ASP A 263 5.31 10.61 40.57
C ASP A 263 5.90 11.85 41.24
N LYS A 264 5.33 13.03 40.96
CA LYS A 264 5.75 14.28 41.62
C LYS A 264 5.60 14.19 43.14
N ASN A 265 4.47 13.65 43.62
CA ASN A 265 4.19 13.54 45.04
C ASN A 265 5.18 12.57 45.72
N LYS A 266 5.54 11.43 45.06
CA LYS A 266 6.54 10.50 45.56
C LYS A 266 7.91 11.16 45.71
N VAL A 267 8.37 11.86 44.62
CA VAL A 267 9.67 12.55 44.64
C VAL A 267 9.69 13.65 45.72
N THR A 268 8.65 14.48 45.77
CA THR A 268 8.53 15.58 46.74
C THR A 268 8.40 15.03 48.16
N GLY A 269 7.62 13.96 48.36
CA GLY A 269 7.45 13.31 49.65
C GLY A 269 8.78 12.73 50.17
N ASN A 270 9.55 12.04 49.34
CA ASN A 270 10.87 11.56 49.72
C ASN A 270 11.85 12.69 50.01
N THR A 271 11.75 13.82 49.26
CA THR A 271 12.54 15.01 49.53
C THR A 271 12.18 15.62 50.89
N LEU A 272 10.91 15.67 51.26
CA LEU A 272 10.46 16.15 52.59
C LEU A 272 11.01 15.28 53.73
N ILE A 273 10.88 13.95 53.61
CA ILE A 273 11.40 13.01 54.62
C ILE A 273 12.91 13.21 54.77
N PHE A 274 13.64 13.31 53.67
CA PHE A 274 15.06 13.59 53.68
C PHE A 274 15.42 14.90 54.36
N LEU A 275 14.70 15.97 54.05
CA LEU A 275 14.93 17.30 54.64
C LEU A 275 14.57 17.33 56.12
N GLU A 276 13.53 16.60 56.57
CA GLU A 276 13.18 16.49 57.99
C GLU A 276 14.23 15.75 58.79
N GLU A 277 14.71 14.61 58.32
CA GLU A 277 15.80 13.86 58.95
C GLU A 277 17.07 14.70 59.05
N ARG A 278 17.37 15.51 58.01
CA ARG A 278 18.56 16.33 57.99
C ARG A 278 18.45 17.54 58.91
N LEU A 279 17.22 18.20 58.94
CA LEU A 279 16.90 19.29 59.88
C LEU A 279 17.07 18.84 61.31
N ASP A 280 16.59 17.64 61.67
CA ASP A 280 16.69 17.10 63.02
C ASP A 280 18.18 16.92 63.37
N SER A 281 18.95 16.31 62.47
CA SER A 281 20.39 16.13 62.67
C SER A 281 21.16 17.45 62.87
N ILE A 282 20.90 18.45 62.01
CA ILE A 282 21.56 19.75 62.09
C ILE A 282 21.09 20.57 63.32
N SER A 283 19.79 20.42 63.69
CA SER A 283 19.27 21.05 64.92
C SER A 283 19.98 20.55 66.15
N ASN A 284 20.21 19.23 66.23
CA ASN A 284 20.94 18.62 67.33
C ASN A 284 22.41 19.05 67.36
N GLU A 285 23.07 19.09 66.16
CA GLU A 285 24.43 19.57 66.03
C GLU A 285 24.57 21.06 66.37
N LEU A 286 23.64 21.91 65.94
CA LEU A 286 23.60 23.33 66.25
C LEU A 286 23.43 23.53 67.74
N GLY A 287 22.47 22.83 68.39
CA GLY A 287 22.24 22.89 69.83
C GLY A 287 23.51 22.53 70.62
N PHE A 288 24.26 21.49 70.13
CA PHE A 288 25.56 21.14 70.76
C PHE A 288 26.59 22.27 70.65
N VAL A 289 26.72 22.87 69.47
CA VAL A 289 27.69 23.97 69.25
C VAL A 289 27.26 25.24 70.01
N GLU A 290 25.95 25.58 70.04
CA GLU A 290 25.43 26.68 70.82
C GLU A 290 25.69 26.53 72.32
N LYS A 291 25.48 25.35 72.83
CA LYS A 291 25.75 25.01 74.23
C LYS A 291 27.27 25.12 74.51
N HIS A 292 28.08 24.67 73.58
CA HIS A 292 29.53 24.76 73.69
C HIS A 292 30.00 26.24 73.61
N LEU A 293 29.43 27.04 72.75
CA LEU A 293 29.68 28.47 72.63
C LEU A 293 29.26 29.23 73.93
N GLU A 294 28.08 28.87 74.46
CA GLU A 294 27.61 29.42 75.72
C GLU A 294 28.56 29.10 76.91
N GLN A 295 28.94 27.83 77.05
CA GLN A 295 29.88 27.39 78.07
C GLN A 295 31.27 28.10 77.92
N TYR A 296 31.71 28.28 76.69
CA TYR A 296 32.97 28.97 76.40
C TYR A 296 32.89 30.46 76.79
N LYS A 297 31.77 31.16 76.43
CA LYS A 297 31.53 32.55 76.84
C LYS A 297 31.44 32.70 78.33
N GLN A 298 30.80 31.78 79.06
CA GLN A 298 30.73 31.79 80.52
C GLN A 298 32.06 31.54 81.20
N LYS A 299 32.84 30.60 80.71
CA LYS A 299 34.13 30.21 81.28
C LYS A 299 35.18 31.33 81.13
N GLU A 300 35.25 31.96 79.98
CA GLU A 300 36.31 32.93 79.66
C GLU A 300 35.90 34.39 79.96
N ARG A 301 34.69 34.67 80.48
CA ARG A 301 34.15 36.02 80.80
C ARG A 301 34.33 37.02 79.67
N LEU A 302 34.10 36.67 78.45
CA LEU A 302 34.28 37.51 77.26
C LEU A 302 33.15 38.55 77.08
N SER A 303 33.26 39.69 77.77
CA SER A 303 32.28 40.79 77.58
C SER A 303 32.97 42.05 77.18
N ASP A 304 33.86 42.21 76.31
CA ASP A 304 34.19 43.44 75.55
C ASP A 304 35.52 43.38 74.83
N LEU A 305 35.45 43.11 73.54
CA LEU A 305 36.61 43.31 72.62
C LEU A 305 36.07 43.80 71.26
N LYS A 306 35.55 44.99 71.29
CA LYS A 306 35.18 45.64 70.03
C LYS A 306 35.93 46.98 70.00
N THR A 307 36.99 47.13 69.19
CA THR A 307 37.19 48.48 68.57
C THR A 307 38.31 48.58 67.52
N ASN A 308 39.25 47.70 67.29
CA ASN A 308 40.41 48.06 66.42
C ASN A 308 40.72 47.18 65.19
N MET A 309 39.74 46.56 64.61
CA MET A 309 40.03 45.65 63.46
C MET A 309 39.05 45.79 62.29
N THR A 310 38.64 46.98 61.91
CA THR A 310 37.54 47.16 60.96
C THR A 310 37.90 46.98 59.47
N LEU A 311 39.15 46.94 59.07
CA LEU A 311 39.52 46.84 57.64
C LEU A 311 39.97 45.44 57.22
N ASP A 312 40.83 44.77 57.98
CA ASP A 312 41.23 43.38 57.69
C ASP A 312 40.10 42.40 58.04
N LEU A 313 39.23 42.75 58.98
CA LEU A 313 37.99 41.99 59.31
C LEU A 313 36.97 41.97 58.18
N ASN A 314 36.78 43.06 57.44
CA ASN A 314 35.81 43.06 56.34
C ASN A 314 36.19 42.15 55.18
N THR A 315 37.49 42.13 54.85
CA THR A 315 38.01 41.24 53.78
C THR A 315 37.99 39.78 54.26
N ASN A 316 38.35 39.53 55.51
CA ASN A 316 38.25 38.21 56.10
C ASN A 316 36.80 37.70 56.17
N ASN A 317 35.86 38.59 56.56
CA ASN A 317 34.41 38.26 56.55
C ASN A 317 33.85 37.89 55.16
N GLU A 318 34.37 38.51 54.09
CA GLU A 318 33.97 38.10 52.72
C GLU A 318 34.45 36.71 52.37
N TYR A 319 35.71 36.36 52.75
CA TYR A 319 36.21 35.01 52.53
C TYR A 319 35.53 33.99 53.47
N GLU A 320 35.16 34.38 54.68
CA GLU A 320 34.41 33.55 55.60
C GLU A 320 32.99 33.25 55.09
N LYS A 321 32.30 34.26 54.49
CA LYS A 321 31.03 34.04 53.83
C LYS A 321 31.15 33.08 52.69
N LYS A 322 32.18 33.22 51.83
CA LYS A 322 32.46 32.28 50.73
C LYS A 322 32.76 30.88 51.23
N LEU A 323 33.53 30.79 52.34
CA LEU A 323 33.84 29.50 52.97
C LEU A 323 32.57 28.81 53.48
N LEU A 324 31.69 29.58 54.11
CA LEU A 324 30.39 29.13 54.60
C LEU A 324 29.56 28.51 53.47
N ASP A 325 29.47 29.18 52.31
CA ASP A 325 28.75 28.78 51.18
C ASP A 325 29.28 27.45 50.59
N VAL A 326 30.62 27.36 50.41
CA VAL A 326 31.28 26.15 49.95
C VAL A 326 31.13 24.96 50.92
N GLU A 327 31.23 25.23 52.23
CA GLU A 327 31.03 24.18 53.25
C GLU A 327 29.57 23.67 53.31
N MET A 328 28.58 24.54 53.10
CA MET A 328 27.19 24.14 52.99
C MET A 328 26.99 23.19 51.78
N GLN A 329 27.50 23.60 50.61
CA GLN A 329 27.43 22.78 49.40
C GLN A 329 28.17 21.44 49.54
N LEU A 330 29.33 21.45 50.17
CA LEU A 330 30.13 20.23 50.42
C LEU A 330 29.41 19.25 51.36
N ASN A 331 28.81 19.77 52.44
CA ASN A 331 28.02 18.96 53.38
C ASN A 331 26.83 18.30 52.68
N MET A 332 26.12 19.05 51.81
CA MET A 332 25.01 18.51 51.03
C MET A 332 25.45 17.45 50.05
N THR A 333 26.57 17.71 49.30
CA THR A 333 27.15 16.75 48.36
C THR A 333 27.60 15.49 49.07
N ASN A 334 28.23 15.58 50.25
CA ASN A 334 28.60 14.44 51.08
C ASN A 334 27.39 13.60 51.53
N TYR A 335 26.29 14.28 51.87
CA TYR A 335 25.10 13.55 52.25
C TYR A 335 24.52 12.76 51.08
N ILE A 336 24.44 13.37 49.90
CA ILE A 336 24.00 12.67 48.67
C ILE A 336 24.89 11.50 48.36
N TYR A 337 26.24 11.68 48.48
CA TYR A 337 27.20 10.61 48.31
C TYR A 337 26.94 9.43 49.24
N ASN A 338 26.74 9.70 50.55
CA ASN A 338 26.47 8.66 51.54
C ASN A 338 25.16 7.95 51.28
N TYR A 339 24.11 8.69 50.90
CA TYR A 339 22.79 8.14 50.51
C TYR A 339 22.89 7.20 49.32
N LEU A 340 23.64 7.63 48.28
CA LEU A 340 23.90 6.82 47.07
C LEU A 340 24.81 5.60 47.38
N SER A 341 25.67 5.68 48.37
CA SER A 341 26.62 4.59 48.72
C SER A 341 25.95 3.48 49.54
N ASP A 342 24.81 3.74 50.16
CA ASP A 342 24.04 2.73 50.90
C ASP A 342 23.21 1.88 49.95
N ASP A 343 23.46 0.56 49.96
CA ASP A 343 22.73 -0.40 49.13
C ASP A 343 21.24 -0.49 49.47
N LYS A 344 20.83 -0.10 50.70
CA LYS A 344 19.41 -0.05 51.10
C LYS A 344 18.62 0.92 50.25
N HIS A 345 19.26 1.96 49.70
CA HIS A 345 18.66 2.99 48.88
C HIS A 345 18.87 2.80 47.36
N ARG A 346 19.21 1.58 46.91
CA ARG A 346 19.54 1.31 45.50
C ARG A 346 18.44 1.71 44.53
N TYR A 347 17.19 1.53 44.92
CA TYR A 347 16.02 1.85 44.11
C TYR A 347 15.17 2.99 44.72
N SER A 348 15.72 3.74 45.67
CA SER A 348 15.05 4.87 46.25
C SER A 348 15.29 6.14 45.43
N LEU A 349 14.25 6.96 45.30
CA LEU A 349 14.34 8.24 44.59
C LEU A 349 15.29 9.18 45.31
N LEU A 350 16.13 9.86 44.54
CA LEU A 350 17.04 10.86 45.07
C LEU A 350 16.28 12.19 45.25
N PRO A 351 16.57 12.92 46.33
CA PRO A 351 15.96 14.23 46.52
C PRO A 351 16.36 15.22 45.43
N VAL A 352 15.39 15.88 44.86
CA VAL A 352 15.58 16.93 43.86
C VAL A 352 15.48 18.29 44.60
N ASN A 353 16.18 19.30 44.21
CA ASN A 353 16.23 20.59 44.90
C ASN A 353 17.09 20.61 46.17
N THR A 354 18.19 19.93 46.19
CA THR A 354 19.11 19.87 47.33
C THR A 354 19.95 21.13 47.55
N GLY A 355 19.83 22.14 46.68
CA GLY A 355 20.63 23.36 46.77
C GLY A 355 22.05 23.26 46.25
N ILE A 356 22.37 22.18 45.57
CA ILE A 356 23.67 22.01 44.87
C ILE A 356 23.63 22.92 43.64
N ALA A 357 24.72 23.68 43.45
CA ALA A 357 24.83 24.64 42.36
C ALA A 357 25.14 23.99 41.00
N ASP A 358 25.56 22.71 41.00
CA ASP A 358 25.98 22.00 39.80
C ASP A 358 24.73 21.52 39.02
N THR A 359 24.51 22.17 37.87
CA THR A 359 23.35 21.88 36.99
C THR A 359 23.42 20.51 36.32
N GLU A 360 24.65 20.05 36.04
CA GLU A 360 24.88 18.74 35.41
C GLU A 360 24.52 17.61 36.37
N LEU A 361 24.96 17.74 37.62
CA LEU A 361 24.57 16.78 38.67
C LEU A 361 23.08 16.77 38.91
N VAL A 362 22.43 17.92 38.93
CA VAL A 362 20.97 18.00 39.09
C VAL A 362 20.24 17.34 37.91
N GLN A 363 20.71 17.53 36.70
CA GLN A 363 20.16 16.84 35.52
C GLN A 363 20.32 15.33 35.62
N LEU A 364 21.48 14.84 35.99
CA LEU A 364 21.74 13.41 36.18
C LEU A 364 20.84 12.80 37.28
N ILE A 365 20.63 13.53 38.37
CA ILE A 365 19.70 13.09 39.44
C ILE A 365 18.28 13.00 38.91
N ASN A 366 17.83 13.99 38.12
CA ASN A 366 16.50 13.96 37.51
C ASN A 366 16.33 12.79 36.53
N GLU A 367 17.34 12.53 35.69
CA GLU A 367 17.34 11.41 34.76
C GLU A 367 17.31 10.06 35.53
N TYR A 368 18.13 9.93 36.56
CA TYR A 368 18.13 8.74 37.42
C TYR A 368 16.77 8.52 38.08
N ASN A 369 16.15 9.54 38.64
CA ASN A 369 14.83 9.47 39.23
C ASN A 369 13.76 9.09 38.19
N LYS A 370 13.82 9.62 36.98
CA LYS A 370 12.94 9.28 35.87
C LYS A 370 13.00 7.78 35.56
N GLU A 371 14.21 7.23 35.44
CA GLU A 371 14.39 5.81 35.14
C GLU A 371 13.93 4.91 36.32
N LEU A 372 14.04 5.35 37.55
CA LEU A 372 13.51 4.66 38.72
C LEU A 372 11.97 4.63 38.71
N LEU A 373 11.34 5.74 38.36
CA LEU A 373 9.88 5.81 38.23
C LEU A 373 9.37 4.92 37.09
N GLU A 374 10.11 4.89 35.97
CA GLU A 374 9.78 3.99 34.86
C GLU A 374 9.92 2.50 35.26
N ARG A 375 10.97 2.19 36.05
CA ARG A 375 11.09 0.85 36.63
C ARG A 375 9.90 0.48 37.51
N GLU A 376 9.46 1.39 38.35
CA GLU A 376 8.30 1.16 39.21
C GLU A 376 7.02 0.92 38.38
N ARG A 377 6.84 1.66 37.28
CA ARG A 377 5.76 1.44 36.31
C ARG A 377 5.83 0.05 35.67
N LEU A 378 7.02 -0.35 35.27
CA LEU A 378 7.23 -1.69 34.68
C LEU A 378 6.96 -2.78 35.70
N MET A 379 7.38 -2.62 36.94
CA MET A 379 7.12 -3.58 38.03
C MET A 379 5.64 -3.72 38.39
N ASN A 380 4.83 -2.70 38.14
CA ASN A 380 3.36 -2.80 38.31
C ASN A 380 2.70 -3.68 37.25
N THR A 381 3.36 -3.90 36.12
CA THR A 381 2.82 -4.62 34.95
C THR A 381 3.57 -5.92 34.63
N MET A 382 4.79 -6.07 35.14
CA MET A 382 5.70 -7.16 34.79
C MET A 382 6.42 -7.70 36.02
N LYS A 383 6.86 -8.96 35.95
CA LYS A 383 7.70 -9.54 36.99
C LYS A 383 9.14 -9.08 36.89
N ALA A 384 9.86 -9.11 37.99
CA ALA A 384 11.27 -8.67 38.06
C ALA A 384 12.21 -9.41 37.09
N ASP A 385 11.90 -10.65 36.72
CA ASP A 385 12.71 -11.46 35.78
C ASP A 385 12.45 -11.12 34.28
N ASN A 386 11.55 -10.22 34.00
CA ASN A 386 11.26 -9.82 32.61
C ASN A 386 12.48 -9.13 32.00
N PRO A 387 12.92 -9.51 30.79
CA PRO A 387 14.06 -8.88 30.11
C PRO A 387 14.00 -7.35 30.04
N THR A 388 12.79 -6.79 29.92
CA THR A 388 12.58 -5.33 29.90
C THR A 388 12.91 -4.71 31.25
N VAL A 389 12.51 -5.33 32.37
CA VAL A 389 12.83 -4.86 33.73
C VAL A 389 14.32 -5.02 33.99
N VAL A 390 14.92 -6.14 33.59
CA VAL A 390 16.35 -6.38 33.72
C VAL A 390 17.19 -5.35 32.94
N ASN A 391 16.76 -5.02 31.72
CA ASN A 391 17.42 -3.97 30.93
C ASN A 391 17.29 -2.58 31.59
N GLN A 392 16.13 -2.31 32.20
CA GLN A 392 15.92 -1.08 32.95
C GLN A 392 16.82 -1.03 34.19
N ASP A 393 16.99 -2.14 34.90
CA ASP A 393 17.88 -2.22 36.05
C ASP A 393 19.34 -1.97 35.65
N ILE A 394 19.79 -2.51 34.51
CA ILE A 394 21.13 -2.24 33.97
C ILE A 394 21.32 -0.75 33.68
N ARG A 395 20.30 -0.10 33.10
CA ARG A 395 20.32 1.33 32.79
C ARG A 395 20.36 2.18 34.06
N ILE A 396 19.54 1.84 35.06
CA ILE A 396 19.54 2.49 36.38
C ILE A 396 20.89 2.36 37.03
N ASP A 397 21.51 1.17 37.02
CA ASP A 397 22.85 0.96 37.60
C ASP A 397 23.94 1.74 36.85
N ALA A 398 23.81 1.92 35.54
CA ALA A 398 24.72 2.77 34.78
C ALA A 398 24.56 4.25 35.16
N LEU A 399 23.32 4.74 35.25
CA LEU A 399 23.04 6.11 35.68
C LEU A 399 23.47 6.35 37.11
N ARG A 400 23.23 5.39 38.01
CA ARG A 400 23.72 5.47 39.41
C ARG A 400 25.24 5.68 39.48
N ARG A 401 25.99 4.90 38.69
CA ARG A 401 27.48 5.09 38.60
C ARG A 401 27.83 6.46 38.08
N ASN A 402 27.10 6.97 37.08
CA ASN A 402 27.35 8.30 36.54
C ASN A 402 27.03 9.39 37.59
N VAL A 403 25.90 9.27 38.29
CA VAL A 403 25.55 10.20 39.38
C VAL A 403 26.61 10.15 40.49
N VAL A 404 27.03 8.95 40.93
CA VAL A 404 28.09 8.80 41.95
C VAL A 404 29.40 9.45 41.48
N SER A 405 29.77 9.23 40.22
CA SER A 405 31.01 9.83 39.65
C SER A 405 30.89 11.36 39.61
N SER A 406 29.73 11.90 39.19
CA SER A 406 29.51 13.35 39.19
C SER A 406 29.52 13.93 40.60
N VAL A 407 28.84 13.29 41.56
CA VAL A 407 28.86 13.69 42.98
C VAL A 407 30.29 13.73 43.53
N VAL A 408 31.11 12.73 43.21
CA VAL A 408 32.53 12.71 43.60
C VAL A 408 33.26 13.87 42.96
N GLY A 409 33.09 14.13 41.67
CA GLY A 409 33.70 15.26 40.97
C GLY A 409 33.32 16.61 41.57
N VAL A 410 32.06 16.85 41.88
CA VAL A 410 31.57 18.06 42.56
C VAL A 410 32.15 18.18 43.95
N LYS A 411 32.17 17.08 44.71
CA LYS A 411 32.78 17.04 46.05
C LYS A 411 34.27 17.41 46.01
N ASP A 412 35.02 16.84 45.08
CA ASP A 412 36.46 17.11 44.93
C ASP A 412 36.68 18.58 44.53
N GLY A 413 35.88 19.11 43.58
CA GLY A 413 35.90 20.52 43.20
C GLY A 413 35.64 21.47 44.37
N LEU A 414 34.57 21.17 45.15
CA LEU A 414 34.25 21.92 46.35
C LEU A 414 35.32 21.80 47.44
N SER A 415 35.95 20.64 47.60
CA SER A 415 37.05 20.41 48.54
C SER A 415 38.28 21.24 48.19
N ILE A 416 38.60 21.32 46.88
CA ILE A 416 39.69 22.18 46.38
C ILE A 416 39.36 23.65 46.65
N ALA A 417 38.15 24.10 46.32
CA ALA A 417 37.67 25.48 46.56
C ALA A 417 37.76 25.82 48.06
N ARG A 418 37.28 24.89 48.91
CA ARG A 418 37.37 25.04 50.38
C ARG A 418 38.82 25.24 50.83
N THR A 419 39.73 24.39 50.31
CA THR A 419 41.15 24.48 50.69
C THR A 419 41.78 25.81 50.27
N ASP A 420 41.46 26.31 49.09
CA ASP A 420 41.95 27.60 48.61
C ASP A 420 41.43 28.78 49.44
N ILE A 421 40.13 28.77 49.78
CA ILE A 421 39.52 29.78 50.64
C ILE A 421 40.14 29.73 52.07
N LEU A 422 40.31 28.54 52.62
CA LEU A 422 40.97 28.35 53.93
C LEU A 422 42.36 28.94 53.93
N ARG A 423 43.20 28.71 52.90
CA ARG A 423 44.53 29.32 52.79
C ARG A 423 44.47 30.81 52.78
N LYS A 424 43.48 31.41 52.11
CA LYS A 424 43.28 32.88 52.11
C LYS A 424 42.85 33.36 53.48
N THR A 425 41.89 32.68 54.11
CA THR A 425 41.44 32.98 55.47
C THR A 425 42.61 32.87 56.48
N ASP A 426 43.41 31.79 56.38
CA ASP A 426 44.58 31.59 57.24
C ASP A 426 45.66 32.69 57.02
N TYR A 427 45.86 33.14 55.75
CA TYR A 427 46.70 34.26 55.45
C TYR A 427 46.28 35.56 56.16
N PHE A 428 44.98 35.89 56.11
CA PHE A 428 44.44 37.04 56.81
C PHE A 428 44.43 36.83 58.33
N ASN A 429 44.10 35.63 58.81
CA ASN A 429 44.20 35.29 60.24
C ASN A 429 45.61 35.34 60.77
N SER A 430 46.65 34.95 59.97
CA SER A 430 48.09 35.09 60.39
C SER A 430 48.56 36.55 60.49
N ARG A 431 47.99 37.47 59.71
CA ARG A 431 48.18 38.92 59.84
C ARG A 431 47.48 39.50 61.08
N ILE A 432 46.38 38.92 61.46
CA ILE A 432 45.63 39.23 62.70
C ILE A 432 46.30 38.55 63.91
N GLY A 433 47.31 37.76 63.65
CA GLY A 433 47.96 36.69 64.46
C GLY A 433 48.64 37.07 65.79
N ASN A 434 48.40 38.22 66.41
CA ASN A 434 48.75 38.52 67.80
C ASN A 434 47.59 38.48 68.78
N MET A 435 46.44 37.84 68.39
CA MET A 435 45.25 37.67 69.27
C MET A 435 45.48 36.55 70.29
N PRO A 436 44.96 36.69 71.50
CA PRO A 436 45.01 35.63 72.50
C PRO A 436 44.36 34.32 71.95
N LYS A 437 44.87 33.18 72.40
CA LYS A 437 44.42 31.83 72.05
C LYS A 437 42.83 31.73 72.22
N GLN A 438 42.30 32.42 73.17
CA GLN A 438 40.90 32.49 73.52
C GLN A 438 40.00 33.06 72.40
N GLU A 439 40.46 34.10 71.71
CA GLU A 439 39.74 34.76 70.65
C GLU A 439 39.73 33.91 69.36
N ARG A 440 40.78 33.17 69.10
CA ARG A 440 40.82 32.19 67.98
C ARG A 440 39.84 31.03 68.22
N GLU A 441 39.79 30.54 69.44
CA GLU A 441 38.89 29.45 69.81
C GLU A 441 37.41 29.90 69.77
N PHE A 442 37.12 31.09 70.27
CA PHE A 442 35.82 31.70 70.14
C PHE A 442 35.37 31.86 68.69
N ASN A 443 36.22 32.47 67.83
CA ASN A 443 35.89 32.69 66.41
C ASN A 443 35.69 31.37 65.67
N ASN A 444 36.40 30.32 66.09
CA ASN A 444 36.21 29.00 65.49
C ASN A 444 34.84 28.34 65.86
N ILE A 445 34.47 28.49 67.16
CA ILE A 445 33.15 27.98 67.63
C ILE A 445 32.02 28.85 67.04
N ASP A 446 32.16 30.17 67.02
CA ASP A 446 31.19 31.07 66.43
C ASP A 446 30.99 30.84 64.93
N ARG A 447 32.07 30.62 64.20
CA ARG A 447 31.99 30.23 62.78
C ARG A 447 31.25 28.92 62.59
N GLN A 448 31.55 27.92 63.41
CA GLN A 448 30.82 26.66 63.36
C GLN A 448 29.32 26.82 63.65
N GLN A 449 28.98 27.66 64.63
CA GLN A 449 27.60 28.00 64.95
C GLN A 449 26.89 28.69 63.76
N GLN A 450 27.55 29.69 63.15
CA GLN A 450 27.03 30.39 61.99
C GLN A 450 26.84 29.48 60.79
N ILE A 451 27.81 28.57 60.49
CA ILE A 451 27.69 27.59 59.44
C ILE A 451 26.46 26.72 59.65
N LYS A 452 26.33 26.14 60.86
CA LYS A 452 25.20 25.24 61.17
C LYS A 452 23.87 25.96 61.21
N ALA A 453 23.83 27.21 61.74
CA ALA A 453 22.63 28.04 61.76
C ALA A 453 22.16 28.38 60.34
N ASN A 454 23.10 28.79 59.45
CA ASN A 454 22.76 29.11 58.08
C ASN A 454 22.33 27.85 57.28
N LEU A 455 22.98 26.72 57.53
CA LEU A 455 22.58 25.44 56.95
C LEU A 455 21.17 25.01 57.41
N TYR A 456 20.88 25.19 58.72
CA TYR A 456 19.52 24.94 59.25
C TYR A 456 18.48 25.81 58.58
N LEU A 457 18.71 27.11 58.47
CA LEU A 457 17.83 28.03 57.80
C LEU A 457 17.58 27.69 56.31
N MET A 458 18.64 27.33 55.60
CA MET A 458 18.57 26.91 54.22
C MET A 458 17.76 25.62 54.07
N LEU A 459 18.00 24.62 54.91
CA LEU A 459 17.23 23.37 54.88
C LEU A 459 15.75 23.61 55.24
N LEU A 460 15.47 24.49 56.21
CA LEU A 460 14.14 24.90 56.57
C LEU A 460 13.39 25.55 55.41
N GLU A 461 14.05 26.50 54.72
CA GLU A 461 13.51 27.13 53.52
C GLU A 461 13.22 26.07 52.42
N ARG A 462 14.13 25.14 52.19
CA ARG A 462 13.94 24.06 51.21
C ARG A 462 12.78 23.14 51.61
N ARG A 463 12.63 22.80 52.91
CA ARG A 463 11.49 22.01 53.38
C ARG A 463 10.16 22.73 53.11
N GLU A 464 10.09 24.06 53.42
CA GLU A 464 8.88 24.85 53.16
C GLU A 464 8.58 24.91 51.65
N GLN A 465 9.61 25.12 50.80
CA GLN A 465 9.43 25.09 49.34
C GLN A 465 8.93 23.72 48.84
N ALA A 466 9.44 22.62 49.35
CA ALA A 466 8.99 21.27 49.01
C ALA A 466 7.54 21.03 49.49
N ALA A 467 7.21 21.48 50.73
CA ALA A 467 5.87 21.38 51.28
C ALA A 467 4.83 22.17 50.44
N ILE A 468 5.18 23.40 50.05
CA ILE A 468 4.37 24.23 49.15
C ILE A 468 4.21 23.55 47.78
N SER A 469 5.29 22.98 47.25
CA SER A 469 5.26 22.25 45.94
C SER A 469 4.33 21.02 46.02
N LEU A 470 4.32 20.31 47.14
CA LEU A 470 3.43 19.16 47.36
C LEU A 470 1.96 19.62 47.47
N ALA A 471 1.70 20.74 48.17
CA ALA A 471 0.33 21.30 48.33
C ALA A 471 -0.19 21.93 47.02
N ALA A 472 0.68 22.48 46.19
CA ALA A 472 0.34 23.18 44.95
C ALA A 472 0.32 22.21 43.74
N THR A 473 -0.34 21.04 43.86
CA THR A 473 -0.43 20.08 42.78
C THR A 473 -1.30 20.60 41.64
N MET A 474 -0.72 20.85 40.48
CA MET A 474 -1.44 21.20 39.25
C MET A 474 -1.32 20.06 38.23
N ASN A 475 -2.38 19.89 37.43
CA ASN A 475 -2.34 18.97 36.31
C ASN A 475 -1.20 19.35 35.34
N LYS A 476 -0.38 18.40 34.99
CA LYS A 476 0.75 18.55 34.06
C LYS A 476 0.27 18.83 32.65
N ALA A 477 -0.70 18.04 32.18
CA ALA A 477 -1.39 18.29 30.91
C ALA A 477 -2.65 19.11 31.15
N ARG A 478 -2.70 20.33 30.60
CA ARG A 478 -3.90 21.14 30.52
C ARG A 478 -4.59 20.97 29.20
N VAL A 479 -5.85 20.57 29.21
CA VAL A 479 -6.68 20.46 28.01
C VAL A 479 -6.90 21.87 27.42
N ILE A 480 -6.56 22.02 26.13
CA ILE A 480 -6.88 23.20 25.32
C ILE A 480 -8.20 22.95 24.62
N ASP A 481 -8.24 21.87 23.80
CA ASP A 481 -9.44 21.41 23.14
C ASP A 481 -9.86 20.08 23.75
N ALA A 482 -11.10 20.02 24.25
CA ALA A 482 -11.65 18.78 24.78
C ALA A 482 -11.74 17.71 23.68
N PRO A 483 -11.60 16.43 24.04
CA PRO A 483 -11.80 15.35 23.09
C PRO A 483 -13.14 15.46 22.37
N LEU A 484 -13.08 15.58 21.05
CA LEU A 484 -14.26 15.69 20.20
C LEU A 484 -14.07 14.82 18.97
N SER A 485 -15.07 14.04 18.64
CA SER A 485 -15.11 13.24 17.42
C SER A 485 -15.90 13.94 16.32
N ALA A 486 -15.46 13.77 15.08
CA ALA A 486 -16.22 14.24 13.94
C ALA A 486 -17.54 13.46 13.82
N ASP A 487 -18.62 14.16 13.44
CA ASP A 487 -19.93 13.51 13.24
C ASP A 487 -19.96 12.52 12.08
N ARG A 488 -19.04 12.68 11.14
CA ARG A 488 -18.91 11.76 9.99
C ARG A 488 -17.73 10.82 10.19
N PRO A 489 -17.90 9.53 9.90
CA PRO A 489 -16.80 8.58 9.96
C PRO A 489 -15.71 8.96 8.95
N ILE A 490 -14.45 8.76 9.32
CA ILE A 490 -13.29 8.99 8.44
C ILE A 490 -13.07 7.85 7.45
N ALA A 491 -13.59 6.65 7.77
CA ALA A 491 -13.56 5.47 6.93
C ALA A 491 -14.85 4.65 7.14
N PRO A 492 -15.32 3.93 6.11
CA PRO A 492 -14.82 3.95 4.76
C PRO A 492 -15.12 5.27 4.03
N ARG A 493 -14.18 5.78 3.27
CA ARG A 493 -14.41 6.99 2.44
C ARG A 493 -15.29 6.63 1.26
N SER A 494 -16.60 6.69 1.42
CA SER A 494 -17.59 6.26 0.43
C SER A 494 -17.36 6.83 -0.96
N MET A 495 -17.04 8.13 -1.07
CA MET A 495 -16.76 8.79 -2.34
C MET A 495 -15.54 8.19 -3.06
N MET A 496 -14.46 7.90 -2.33
CA MET A 496 -13.26 7.27 -2.92
C MET A 496 -13.53 5.82 -3.35
N ILE A 497 -14.34 5.09 -2.58
CA ILE A 497 -14.68 3.70 -2.90
C ILE A 497 -15.58 3.66 -4.14
N TYR A 498 -16.59 4.53 -4.25
CA TYR A 498 -17.43 4.62 -5.45
C TYR A 498 -16.61 5.07 -6.66
N ALA A 499 -15.74 6.08 -6.52
CA ALA A 499 -14.89 6.53 -7.60
C ALA A 499 -13.87 5.44 -8.02
N GLY A 500 -13.25 4.79 -7.05
CA GLY A 500 -12.30 3.71 -7.30
C GLY A 500 -12.95 2.48 -7.95
N SER A 501 -14.13 2.07 -7.48
CA SER A 501 -14.87 0.95 -8.06
C SER A 501 -15.33 1.24 -9.49
N LEU A 502 -15.78 2.46 -9.76
CA LEU A 502 -16.17 2.90 -11.10
C LEU A 502 -14.98 2.94 -12.04
N PHE A 503 -13.85 3.50 -11.58
CA PHE A 503 -12.59 3.53 -12.35
C PHE A 503 -12.11 2.11 -12.68
N LEU A 504 -12.11 1.21 -11.69
CA LEU A 504 -11.68 -0.18 -11.87
C LEU A 504 -12.60 -0.93 -12.86
N ALA A 505 -13.93 -0.70 -12.76
CA ALA A 505 -14.90 -1.28 -13.68
C ALA A 505 -14.66 -0.80 -15.12
N CYS A 506 -14.42 0.49 -15.31
CA CYS A 506 -14.14 1.06 -16.62
C CYS A 506 -12.79 0.55 -17.17
N ALA A 507 -11.75 0.51 -16.34
CA ALA A 507 -10.44 0.02 -16.74
C ALA A 507 -10.45 -1.47 -17.10
N MET A 508 -11.16 -2.30 -16.31
CA MET A 508 -11.28 -3.73 -16.56
C MET A 508 -12.06 -4.01 -17.84
N THR A 509 -13.18 -3.29 -18.07
CA THR A 509 -13.97 -3.41 -19.28
C THR A 509 -13.17 -2.98 -20.50
N ALA A 510 -12.48 -1.86 -20.44
CA ALA A 510 -11.57 -1.40 -21.49
C ALA A 510 -10.47 -2.42 -21.78
N GLY A 511 -9.84 -2.94 -20.72
CA GLY A 511 -8.84 -3.99 -20.80
C GLY A 511 -9.34 -5.24 -21.53
N VAL A 512 -10.50 -5.76 -21.17
CA VAL A 512 -11.08 -6.95 -21.82
C VAL A 512 -11.36 -6.70 -23.30
N ILE A 513 -11.86 -5.50 -23.68
CA ILE A 513 -12.14 -5.14 -25.08
C ILE A 513 -10.82 -5.03 -25.87
N LEU A 514 -9.81 -4.42 -25.30
CA LEU A 514 -8.48 -4.25 -25.93
C LEU A 514 -7.75 -5.57 -26.06
N PHE A 515 -7.70 -6.36 -24.98
CA PHE A 515 -7.10 -7.71 -25.02
C PHE A 515 -7.84 -8.64 -25.97
N GLY A 516 -9.19 -8.58 -26.01
CA GLY A 516 -9.97 -9.33 -27.00
C GLY A 516 -9.63 -8.99 -28.45
N GLY A 517 -9.11 -7.80 -28.70
CA GLY A 517 -8.58 -7.38 -30.00
C GLY A 517 -7.25 -8.04 -30.37
N ILE A 518 -6.37 -8.29 -29.40
CA ILE A 518 -5.04 -8.90 -29.59
C ILE A 518 -5.16 -10.37 -30.01
N PHE A 519 -6.20 -11.08 -29.57
CA PHE A 519 -6.45 -12.48 -29.92
C PHE A 519 -7.08 -12.68 -31.32
N ARG A 520 -7.30 -11.59 -32.07
CA ARG A 520 -7.86 -11.69 -33.43
C ARG A 520 -6.73 -11.98 -34.42
N THR A 521 -6.45 -13.25 -34.63
CA THR A 521 -5.39 -13.73 -35.52
C THR A 521 -5.78 -13.83 -36.99
N LYS A 522 -7.09 -13.63 -37.33
CA LYS A 522 -7.62 -13.79 -38.68
C LYS A 522 -7.88 -12.41 -39.35
N ILE A 523 -7.82 -12.37 -40.66
CA ILE A 523 -8.15 -11.22 -41.50
C ILE A 523 -9.64 -10.91 -41.32
N MET A 524 -9.99 -9.71 -40.87
CA MET A 524 -11.35 -9.31 -40.56
C MET A 524 -11.87 -8.14 -41.42
N SER A 525 -10.97 -7.35 -42.02
CA SER A 525 -11.36 -6.22 -42.86
C SER A 525 -10.59 -6.24 -44.20
N VAL A 526 -11.22 -5.66 -45.21
CA VAL A 526 -10.58 -5.50 -46.54
C VAL A 526 -9.38 -4.55 -46.44
N ALA A 527 -9.45 -3.54 -45.56
CA ALA A 527 -8.36 -2.60 -45.32
C ALA A 527 -7.08 -3.30 -44.85
N GLU A 528 -7.19 -4.38 -44.04
CA GLU A 528 -6.02 -5.18 -43.65
C GLU A 528 -5.32 -5.87 -44.84
N VAL A 529 -6.11 -6.25 -45.86
CA VAL A 529 -5.55 -6.84 -47.10
C VAL A 529 -4.99 -5.76 -48.02
N GLU A 530 -5.62 -4.59 -48.11
CA GLU A 530 -5.15 -3.47 -48.89
C GLU A 530 -3.86 -2.84 -48.33
N SER A 531 -3.60 -2.99 -47.00
CA SER A 531 -2.42 -2.42 -46.32
C SER A 531 -1.07 -2.95 -46.85
N ILE A 532 -1.03 -4.13 -47.47
CA ILE A 532 0.19 -4.71 -48.03
C ILE A 532 0.56 -4.17 -49.44
N GLN A 533 -0.20 -3.20 -49.95
CA GLN A 533 0.07 -2.53 -51.23
C GLN A 533 0.12 -3.44 -52.46
N ILE A 534 -0.48 -4.63 -52.39
CA ILE A 534 -0.68 -5.50 -53.54
C ILE A 534 -2.08 -5.24 -54.09
N PRO A 535 -2.26 -5.09 -55.41
CA PRO A 535 -3.56 -4.77 -56.00
C PRO A 535 -4.64 -5.79 -55.66
N VAL A 536 -5.78 -5.34 -55.15
CA VAL A 536 -6.96 -6.19 -54.89
C VAL A 536 -7.85 -6.15 -56.15
N MET A 537 -7.89 -7.29 -56.88
CA MET A 537 -8.63 -7.41 -58.14
C MET A 537 -10.14 -7.55 -57.94
N GLY A 538 -10.54 -8.16 -56.81
CA GLY A 538 -11.94 -8.38 -56.55
C GLY A 538 -12.25 -8.69 -55.10
N ILE A 539 -13.43 -8.29 -54.65
CA ILE A 539 -13.98 -8.65 -53.35
C ILE A 539 -15.24 -9.44 -53.60
N ILE A 540 -15.22 -10.76 -53.26
CA ILE A 540 -16.32 -11.67 -53.45
C ILE A 540 -17.13 -11.75 -52.14
N PRO A 541 -18.42 -11.39 -52.14
CA PRO A 541 -19.24 -11.37 -50.91
C PRO A 541 -19.53 -12.77 -50.42
N TYR A 542 -19.71 -12.89 -49.09
CA TYR A 542 -20.18 -14.14 -48.50
C TYR A 542 -21.67 -14.34 -48.76
N THR A 543 -22.04 -15.47 -49.35
CA THR A 543 -23.46 -15.87 -49.52
C THR A 543 -23.73 -17.18 -48.81
N LYS A 544 -24.81 -17.20 -48.03
CA LYS A 544 -25.26 -18.42 -47.31
C LYS A 544 -25.79 -19.53 -48.23
N LYS A 545 -26.19 -19.18 -49.47
CA LYS A 545 -26.85 -20.12 -50.42
C LYS A 545 -25.88 -20.85 -51.38
N GLY A 546 -24.58 -20.55 -51.35
CA GLY A 546 -23.57 -21.29 -52.12
C GLY A 546 -23.81 -21.27 -53.65
N GLY A 547 -24.54 -20.34 -54.21
CA GLY A 547 -24.79 -20.25 -55.62
C GLY A 547 -23.60 -19.67 -56.41
N GLY A 548 -23.31 -20.24 -57.56
CA GLY A 548 -22.35 -19.68 -58.54
C GLY A 548 -23.02 -18.57 -59.40
N VAL A 549 -22.19 -18.02 -60.30
CA VAL A 549 -22.62 -17.00 -61.27
C VAL A 549 -23.49 -17.67 -62.34
N GLU A 550 -24.66 -17.13 -62.61
CA GLU A 550 -25.59 -17.61 -63.64
C GLU A 550 -25.76 -16.55 -64.71
N GLU A 551 -25.98 -17.01 -65.93
CA GLU A 551 -26.19 -16.11 -67.06
C GLU A 551 -27.53 -15.32 -66.94
N GLY A 552 -27.46 -14.03 -67.17
CA GLY A 552 -28.61 -13.14 -67.11
C GLY A 552 -29.02 -12.68 -65.70
N GLN A 553 -28.42 -13.19 -64.64
CA GLN A 553 -28.69 -12.67 -63.28
C GLN A 553 -27.84 -11.42 -63.00
N ASN A 554 -28.44 -10.52 -62.16
CA ASN A 554 -27.78 -9.27 -61.72
C ASN A 554 -27.71 -9.19 -60.20
N GLY A 555 -27.19 -10.26 -59.60
CA GLY A 555 -26.96 -10.29 -58.16
C GLY A 555 -25.63 -9.63 -57.78
N ILE A 556 -25.43 -9.45 -56.47
CA ILE A 556 -24.20 -8.87 -55.92
C ILE A 556 -22.97 -9.72 -56.22
N MET A 557 -23.16 -11.03 -56.29
CA MET A 557 -22.11 -12.01 -56.62
C MET A 557 -21.65 -11.85 -58.07
N GLU A 558 -22.61 -11.85 -59.00
CA GLU A 558 -22.36 -11.69 -60.41
C GLU A 558 -21.64 -10.37 -60.71
N GLU A 559 -22.08 -9.28 -60.09
CA GLU A 559 -21.43 -7.98 -60.25
C GLU A 559 -20.03 -7.94 -59.70
N SER A 560 -19.76 -8.64 -58.60
CA SER A 560 -18.39 -8.78 -58.04
C SER A 560 -17.45 -9.52 -59.02
N PHE A 561 -17.92 -10.58 -59.65
CA PHE A 561 -17.13 -11.30 -60.65
C PHE A 561 -16.99 -10.49 -61.99
N ARG A 562 -18.02 -9.77 -62.41
CA ARG A 562 -17.93 -8.85 -63.54
C ARG A 562 -16.88 -7.76 -63.33
N ARG A 563 -16.82 -7.17 -62.14
CA ARG A 563 -15.79 -6.20 -61.78
C ARG A 563 -14.40 -6.83 -61.81
N MET A 564 -14.25 -7.97 -61.19
CA MET A 564 -12.97 -8.72 -61.17
C MET A 564 -12.52 -9.04 -62.61
N ARG A 565 -13.41 -9.51 -63.45
CA ARG A 565 -13.14 -9.72 -64.90
C ARG A 565 -12.72 -8.44 -65.62
N SER A 566 -13.42 -7.31 -65.38
CA SER A 566 -13.08 -6.02 -65.99
C SER A 566 -11.70 -5.56 -65.59
N ASN A 567 -11.35 -5.67 -64.30
CA ASN A 567 -10.04 -5.33 -63.78
C ASN A 567 -8.95 -6.23 -64.41
N LEU A 568 -9.20 -7.50 -64.56
CA LEU A 568 -8.25 -8.41 -65.22
C LEU A 568 -8.07 -8.12 -66.72
N ARG A 569 -9.13 -7.74 -67.45
CA ARG A 569 -9.00 -7.34 -68.85
C ARG A 569 -8.03 -6.19 -69.08
N PHE A 570 -8.07 -5.15 -68.20
CA PHE A 570 -7.10 -4.07 -68.29
C PHE A 570 -5.64 -4.55 -68.16
N LEU A 571 -5.38 -5.60 -67.41
CA LEU A 571 -4.04 -6.17 -67.22
C LEU A 571 -3.64 -7.12 -68.38
N THR A 572 -4.60 -7.60 -69.13
CA THR A 572 -4.40 -8.59 -70.21
C THR A 572 -4.53 -8.00 -71.60
N GLU A 573 -4.80 -6.69 -71.75
CA GLU A 573 -4.96 -5.97 -73.04
C GLU A 573 -3.73 -6.01 -73.96
N ASP A 574 -2.51 -6.23 -73.43
CA ASP A 574 -1.26 -6.35 -74.20
C ASP A 574 -1.10 -7.69 -74.99
N GLY A 575 -2.16 -8.41 -75.22
CA GLY A 575 -2.28 -9.44 -76.27
C GLY A 575 -1.74 -10.81 -75.92
N ASP A 576 -0.66 -10.98 -75.14
CA ASP A 576 0.02 -12.28 -74.89
C ASP A 576 -0.23 -12.88 -73.55
N LYS A 577 -0.85 -12.17 -72.62
CA LYS A 577 -1.06 -12.59 -71.23
C LYS A 577 -2.44 -13.18 -71.02
N LYS A 578 -2.59 -14.47 -71.25
CA LYS A 578 -3.88 -15.20 -71.20
C LYS A 578 -4.04 -16.18 -70.06
N CYS A 579 -2.95 -16.54 -69.36
CA CYS A 579 -2.96 -17.63 -68.39
C CYS A 579 -2.90 -17.10 -66.96
N ILE A 580 -3.98 -17.35 -66.19
CA ILE A 580 -4.20 -16.87 -64.83
C ILE A 580 -4.08 -18.01 -63.83
N LEU A 581 -3.10 -17.93 -62.96
CA LEU A 581 -2.92 -18.87 -61.84
C LEU A 581 -3.81 -18.44 -60.64
N MET A 582 -4.63 -19.37 -60.16
CA MET A 582 -5.39 -19.21 -58.94
C MET A 582 -4.74 -19.99 -57.81
N THR A 583 -4.27 -19.30 -56.79
CA THR A 583 -3.69 -19.95 -55.61
C THR A 583 -4.17 -19.30 -54.30
N SER A 584 -3.78 -19.85 -53.18
CA SER A 584 -4.10 -19.34 -51.84
C SER A 584 -3.08 -19.89 -50.85
N THR A 585 -3.20 -19.48 -49.57
CA THR A 585 -2.29 -19.98 -48.54
C THR A 585 -2.69 -21.37 -48.05
N ILE A 586 -3.95 -21.55 -47.73
CA ILE A 586 -4.48 -22.80 -47.16
C ILE A 586 -5.67 -23.33 -47.97
N SER A 587 -5.99 -24.60 -47.71
CA SER A 587 -7.18 -25.20 -48.32
C SER A 587 -8.46 -24.58 -47.75
N GLY A 588 -9.48 -24.41 -48.59
CA GLY A 588 -10.80 -23.87 -48.13
C GLY A 588 -10.97 -22.35 -48.28
N GLU A 589 -10.01 -21.65 -48.85
CA GLU A 589 -10.10 -20.20 -49.11
C GLU A 589 -11.01 -19.86 -50.30
N GLY A 590 -11.36 -20.82 -51.12
CA GLY A 590 -12.33 -20.66 -52.21
C GLY A 590 -11.71 -20.55 -53.58
N LYS A 591 -10.45 -21.01 -53.81
CA LYS A 591 -9.76 -20.98 -55.09
C LYS A 591 -10.61 -21.55 -56.24
N SER A 592 -10.97 -22.81 -56.17
CA SER A 592 -11.75 -23.47 -57.22
C SER A 592 -13.10 -22.82 -57.47
N PHE A 593 -13.79 -22.34 -56.41
CA PHE A 593 -14.99 -21.58 -56.53
C PHE A 593 -14.81 -20.29 -57.36
N ILE A 594 -13.74 -19.55 -57.04
CA ILE A 594 -13.40 -18.30 -57.74
C ILE A 594 -12.96 -18.59 -59.16
N SER A 595 -12.11 -19.63 -59.38
CA SER A 595 -11.63 -20.07 -60.68
C SER A 595 -12.79 -20.35 -61.66
N ILE A 596 -13.77 -21.16 -61.19
CA ILE A 596 -14.91 -21.58 -62.02
C ILE A 596 -15.84 -20.37 -62.33
N ASN A 597 -16.17 -19.56 -61.32
CA ASN A 597 -17.10 -18.44 -61.52
C ASN A 597 -16.44 -17.32 -62.35
N LEU A 598 -15.14 -17.10 -62.20
CA LEU A 598 -14.39 -16.21 -63.06
C LEU A 598 -14.38 -16.69 -64.52
N ALA A 599 -14.11 -17.98 -64.74
CA ALA A 599 -14.15 -18.61 -66.08
C ALA A 599 -15.52 -18.46 -66.72
N LEU A 600 -16.62 -18.72 -65.97
CA LEU A 600 -17.95 -18.49 -66.45
C LEU A 600 -18.23 -17.05 -66.87
N THR A 601 -17.74 -16.07 -66.13
CA THR A 601 -17.93 -14.66 -66.47
C THR A 601 -17.19 -14.24 -67.73
N PHE A 602 -16.04 -14.87 -68.05
CA PHE A 602 -15.37 -14.69 -69.38
C PHE A 602 -16.11 -15.42 -70.47
N ALA A 603 -16.58 -16.65 -70.24
CA ALA A 603 -17.39 -17.42 -71.19
C ALA A 603 -18.69 -16.70 -71.57
N PHE A 604 -19.38 -16.01 -70.64
CA PHE A 604 -20.56 -15.18 -70.93
C PHE A 604 -20.27 -13.99 -71.85
N LEU A 605 -19.03 -13.60 -72.03
CA LEU A 605 -18.63 -12.59 -73.03
C LEU A 605 -18.34 -13.19 -74.42
N GLY A 606 -18.54 -14.52 -74.57
CA GLY A 606 -18.23 -15.24 -75.80
C GLY A 606 -16.78 -15.65 -75.95
N CYS A 607 -15.91 -15.42 -74.93
CA CYS A 607 -14.54 -15.87 -74.94
C CYS A 607 -14.43 -17.39 -74.76
N ARG A 608 -13.56 -18.05 -75.47
CA ARG A 608 -13.23 -19.46 -75.22
C ARG A 608 -12.32 -19.59 -74.04
N VAL A 609 -12.81 -20.23 -72.97
CA VAL A 609 -12.10 -20.29 -71.70
C VAL A 609 -11.81 -21.74 -71.32
N LEU A 610 -10.58 -21.99 -70.90
CA LEU A 610 -10.16 -23.29 -70.37
C LEU A 610 -9.88 -23.14 -68.88
N VAL A 611 -10.52 -23.98 -68.06
CA VAL A 611 -10.16 -24.17 -66.65
C VAL A 611 -9.30 -25.40 -66.51
N VAL A 612 -8.04 -25.23 -66.06
CA VAL A 612 -7.08 -26.33 -65.89
C VAL A 612 -6.94 -26.64 -64.41
N GLY A 613 -7.25 -27.89 -64.08
CA GLY A 613 -7.05 -28.41 -62.70
C GLY A 613 -5.62 -28.86 -62.47
N LEU A 614 -4.83 -28.08 -61.75
CA LEU A 614 -3.49 -28.44 -61.35
C LEU A 614 -3.33 -28.56 -59.82
N ASP A 615 -4.46 -28.61 -59.09
CA ASP A 615 -4.48 -29.17 -57.74
C ASP A 615 -4.52 -30.71 -57.86
N ILE A 616 -3.39 -31.31 -58.22
CA ILE A 616 -3.25 -32.75 -58.51
C ILE A 616 -3.22 -33.61 -57.24
N ARG A 617 -3.18 -32.98 -56.06
CA ARG A 617 -3.21 -33.68 -54.77
C ARG A 617 -4.64 -33.80 -54.22
N ARG A 618 -5.50 -32.83 -54.50
CA ARG A 618 -6.91 -32.83 -54.12
C ARG A 618 -7.80 -32.36 -55.27
N PRO A 619 -7.86 -33.12 -56.34
CA PRO A 619 -8.59 -32.73 -57.56
C PRO A 619 -10.09 -32.69 -57.27
N ARG A 620 -10.69 -31.48 -57.38
CA ARG A 620 -12.13 -31.29 -57.22
C ARG A 620 -12.84 -30.76 -58.46
N LEU A 621 -12.10 -30.36 -59.47
CA LEU A 621 -12.65 -29.69 -60.63
C LEU A 621 -13.51 -30.64 -61.47
N ALA A 622 -13.06 -31.90 -61.65
CA ALA A 622 -13.84 -32.95 -62.33
C ALA A 622 -15.18 -33.24 -61.62
N GLU A 623 -15.17 -33.27 -60.29
CA GLU A 623 -16.32 -33.50 -59.46
C GLU A 623 -17.35 -32.34 -59.61
N TYR A 624 -16.83 -31.11 -59.61
CA TYR A 624 -17.66 -29.91 -59.74
C TYR A 624 -18.40 -29.85 -61.08
N PHE A 625 -17.68 -30.16 -62.18
CA PHE A 625 -18.29 -30.19 -63.54
C PHE A 625 -18.89 -31.58 -63.92
N ARG A 626 -18.95 -32.51 -62.96
CA ARG A 626 -19.47 -33.89 -63.16
C ARG A 626 -18.83 -34.62 -64.36
N ILE A 627 -17.55 -34.37 -64.60
CA ILE A 627 -16.78 -35.02 -65.66
C ILE A 627 -16.49 -36.47 -65.20
N LYS A 628 -16.94 -37.46 -65.99
CA LYS A 628 -16.77 -38.90 -65.71
C LYS A 628 -15.45 -39.45 -66.21
N SER A 629 -14.62 -38.67 -66.88
CA SER A 629 -13.36 -39.12 -67.43
C SER A 629 -12.28 -39.32 -66.33
N HIS A 630 -11.55 -40.40 -66.41
CA HIS A 630 -10.35 -40.66 -65.62
C HIS A 630 -9.06 -40.08 -66.24
N VAL A 631 -9.16 -39.47 -67.43
CA VAL A 631 -8.01 -38.86 -68.14
C VAL A 631 -8.01 -37.34 -67.80
N GLY A 632 -6.84 -36.82 -67.53
CA GLY A 632 -6.62 -35.39 -67.17
C GLY A 632 -5.18 -34.98 -67.30
N MET A 633 -4.82 -33.84 -66.70
CA MET A 633 -3.48 -33.26 -66.76
C MET A 633 -2.38 -34.27 -66.31
N THR A 634 -2.62 -35.02 -65.21
CA THR A 634 -1.67 -35.98 -64.67
C THR A 634 -1.47 -37.18 -65.67
N SER A 635 -2.52 -37.61 -66.33
CA SER A 635 -2.46 -38.62 -67.35
C SER A 635 -1.61 -38.17 -68.54
N TYR A 636 -1.89 -36.98 -69.05
CA TYR A 636 -1.14 -36.33 -70.13
C TYR A 636 0.35 -36.16 -69.78
N LEU A 637 0.64 -35.68 -68.56
CA LEU A 637 2.01 -35.45 -68.13
C LEU A 637 2.78 -36.76 -67.88
N SER A 638 2.09 -37.88 -67.66
CA SER A 638 2.71 -39.17 -67.38
C SER A 638 2.91 -40.02 -68.64
N ASP A 639 1.98 -39.96 -69.59
CA ASP A 639 1.94 -40.77 -70.79
C ASP A 639 2.16 -39.97 -72.09
N ASN A 640 3.15 -40.34 -72.87
CA ASN A 640 3.52 -39.63 -74.09
C ASN A 640 2.54 -39.88 -75.27
N GLU A 641 1.70 -40.88 -75.19
CA GLU A 641 0.72 -41.16 -76.25
C GLU A 641 -0.53 -40.25 -76.18
N ILE A 642 -0.82 -39.70 -75.00
CA ILE A 642 -1.99 -38.81 -74.77
C ILE A 642 -1.64 -37.45 -75.36
N LYS A 643 -2.56 -36.91 -76.18
CA LYS A 643 -2.44 -35.56 -76.74
C LYS A 643 -3.12 -34.50 -75.87
N PRO A 644 -2.77 -33.22 -76.02
CA PRO A 644 -3.42 -32.14 -75.26
C PRO A 644 -4.96 -32.02 -75.48
N GLU A 645 -5.39 -32.40 -76.69
CA GLU A 645 -6.83 -32.36 -77.06
C GLU A 645 -7.66 -33.45 -76.31
N ASP A 646 -7.06 -34.57 -75.94
CA ASP A 646 -7.73 -35.71 -75.28
C ASP A 646 -8.08 -35.45 -73.82
N ILE A 647 -7.53 -34.40 -73.25
CA ILE A 647 -7.74 -33.99 -71.83
C ILE A 647 -8.64 -32.80 -71.67
N ILE A 648 -9.21 -32.25 -72.79
CA ILE A 648 -10.09 -31.10 -72.78
C ILE A 648 -11.55 -31.57 -72.91
N PHE A 649 -12.35 -31.23 -71.95
CA PHE A 649 -13.76 -31.61 -71.93
C PHE A 649 -14.65 -30.38 -71.93
N PRO A 650 -15.81 -30.39 -72.60
CA PRO A 650 -16.79 -29.34 -72.46
C PRO A 650 -17.30 -29.30 -71.00
N SER A 651 -17.48 -28.12 -70.45
CA SER A 651 -17.91 -27.93 -69.05
C SER A 651 -19.32 -28.46 -68.73
N GLY A 652 -20.15 -28.59 -69.74
CA GLY A 652 -21.58 -28.91 -69.59
C GLY A 652 -22.43 -27.78 -68.95
N VAL A 653 -21.81 -26.60 -68.66
CA VAL A 653 -22.44 -25.45 -68.07
C VAL A 653 -22.61 -24.30 -69.08
N HIS A 654 -21.60 -24.12 -69.94
CA HIS A 654 -21.61 -23.10 -70.99
C HIS A 654 -20.80 -23.56 -72.22
N GLU A 655 -21.25 -23.22 -73.42
CA GLU A 655 -20.64 -23.72 -74.71
C GLU A 655 -19.21 -23.26 -74.88
N GLN A 656 -18.87 -22.06 -74.39
CA GLN A 656 -17.51 -21.47 -74.48
C GLN A 656 -16.57 -21.86 -73.32
N LEU A 657 -17.04 -22.67 -72.35
CA LEU A 657 -16.28 -23.07 -71.19
C LEU A 657 -15.84 -24.52 -71.32
N PHE A 658 -14.54 -24.73 -71.26
CA PHE A 658 -13.87 -26.03 -71.32
C PHE A 658 -13.09 -26.29 -70.03
N VAL A 659 -12.88 -27.57 -69.73
CA VAL A 659 -12.20 -28.00 -68.51
C VAL A 659 -11.17 -29.06 -68.84
N ALA A 660 -9.95 -28.87 -68.39
CA ALA A 660 -8.93 -29.89 -68.34
C ALA A 660 -8.77 -30.37 -66.86
N PRO A 661 -9.42 -31.46 -66.46
CA PRO A 661 -9.36 -31.94 -65.10
C PRO A 661 -7.93 -32.38 -64.72
N ALA A 662 -7.63 -32.43 -63.42
CA ALA A 662 -6.31 -32.87 -62.94
C ALA A 662 -6.00 -34.35 -63.32
N GLY A 663 -7.01 -35.18 -63.36
CA GLY A 663 -6.82 -36.61 -63.57
C GLY A 663 -6.56 -37.40 -62.29
N PRO A 664 -6.11 -38.66 -62.35
CA PRO A 664 -5.83 -39.45 -61.16
C PRO A 664 -4.64 -38.91 -60.37
N ILE A 665 -4.66 -39.09 -59.06
CA ILE A 665 -3.59 -38.63 -58.15
C ILE A 665 -2.30 -39.46 -58.45
N PRO A 666 -1.23 -38.79 -58.87
CA PRO A 666 0.02 -39.49 -59.19
C PRO A 666 0.85 -39.75 -57.93
N PRO A 667 1.76 -40.73 -57.94
CA PRO A 667 2.69 -40.99 -56.83
C PRO A 667 3.70 -39.83 -56.63
N ASN A 668 4.11 -39.14 -57.69
CA ASN A 668 5.12 -38.08 -57.68
C ASN A 668 4.56 -36.79 -58.25
N PRO A 669 3.72 -36.05 -57.53
CA PRO A 669 3.02 -34.85 -58.03
C PRO A 669 3.97 -33.72 -58.46
N ALA A 670 4.97 -33.39 -57.68
CA ALA A 670 5.90 -32.29 -57.92
C ALA A 670 6.73 -32.47 -59.20
N GLU A 671 7.25 -33.67 -59.40
CA GLU A 671 8.08 -34.02 -60.56
C GLU A 671 7.31 -33.95 -61.88
N LEU A 672 6.03 -34.25 -61.84
CA LEU A 672 5.19 -34.20 -63.05
C LEU A 672 5.01 -32.76 -63.55
N LEU A 673 4.89 -31.80 -62.63
CA LEU A 673 4.72 -30.38 -62.97
C LEU A 673 6.02 -29.71 -63.48
N GLU A 674 7.18 -30.35 -63.30
CA GLU A 674 8.46 -29.87 -63.84
C GLU A 674 8.78 -30.44 -65.27
N ARG A 675 7.99 -31.36 -65.79
CA ARG A 675 8.22 -31.92 -67.10
C ARG A 675 8.00 -30.92 -68.22
N ALA A 676 8.79 -30.97 -69.29
CA ALA A 676 8.70 -30.19 -70.50
C ALA A 676 7.30 -30.20 -71.12
N ARG A 677 6.60 -31.32 -71.02
CA ARG A 677 5.22 -31.53 -71.50
C ARG A 677 4.19 -30.54 -70.89
N LEU A 678 4.46 -30.04 -69.71
CA LEU A 678 3.58 -28.99 -69.13
C LEU A 678 3.64 -27.74 -70.03
N LYS A 679 4.82 -27.34 -70.46
CA LYS A 679 4.97 -26.16 -71.31
C LYS A 679 4.33 -26.41 -72.69
N GLU A 680 4.47 -27.65 -73.24
CA GLU A 680 3.86 -28.03 -74.51
C GLU A 680 2.32 -27.96 -74.44
N ALA A 681 1.73 -28.49 -73.37
CA ALA A 681 0.28 -28.35 -73.12
C ALA A 681 -0.17 -26.91 -73.09
N PHE A 682 0.52 -26.06 -72.30
CA PHE A 682 0.15 -24.62 -72.21
C PHE A 682 0.39 -23.83 -73.49
N ALA A 683 1.39 -24.19 -74.29
CA ALA A 683 1.55 -23.61 -75.64
C ALA A 683 0.32 -23.94 -76.51
N TYR A 684 -0.11 -25.22 -76.52
CA TYR A 684 -1.31 -25.65 -77.25
C TYR A 684 -2.58 -24.95 -76.71
N PHE A 685 -2.73 -24.86 -75.39
CA PHE A 685 -3.91 -24.18 -74.78
C PHE A 685 -3.97 -22.71 -75.15
N ARG A 686 -2.84 -21.99 -75.21
CA ARG A 686 -2.75 -20.59 -75.59
C ARG A 686 -3.19 -20.30 -77.04
N GLU A 687 -3.00 -21.27 -77.93
CA GLU A 687 -3.47 -21.19 -79.32
C GLU A 687 -4.96 -21.41 -79.46
N GLN A 688 -5.57 -22.23 -78.58
CA GLN A 688 -6.96 -22.68 -78.72
C GLN A 688 -7.93 -21.84 -77.85
N PHE A 689 -7.47 -21.17 -76.79
CA PHE A 689 -8.30 -20.48 -75.83
C PHE A 689 -7.89 -19.03 -75.64
N ASP A 690 -8.90 -18.18 -75.44
CA ASP A 690 -8.69 -16.75 -75.17
C ASP A 690 -8.18 -16.52 -73.77
N TYR A 691 -8.70 -17.32 -72.78
CA TYR A 691 -8.28 -17.27 -71.40
C TYR A 691 -8.08 -18.71 -70.84
N ILE A 692 -7.04 -18.87 -70.05
CA ILE A 692 -6.72 -20.12 -69.32
C ILE A 692 -6.68 -19.81 -67.82
N ILE A 693 -7.54 -20.43 -67.06
CA ILE A 693 -7.58 -20.26 -65.62
C ILE A 693 -7.08 -21.56 -64.97
N VAL A 694 -6.01 -21.45 -64.24
CA VAL A 694 -5.32 -22.57 -63.60
C VAL A 694 -5.70 -22.66 -62.14
N ASP A 695 -6.49 -23.66 -61.76
CA ASP A 695 -6.82 -23.95 -60.39
C ASP A 695 -5.73 -24.82 -59.75
N SER A 696 -4.94 -24.23 -58.84
CA SER A 696 -3.75 -24.89 -58.27
C SER A 696 -3.94 -25.25 -56.79
N ALA A 697 -2.99 -26.01 -56.27
CA ALA A 697 -2.89 -26.25 -54.81
C ALA A 697 -2.53 -24.97 -54.04
N PRO A 698 -2.82 -24.89 -52.75
CA PRO A 698 -2.39 -23.76 -51.90
C PRO A 698 -0.87 -23.63 -51.82
N VAL A 699 -0.33 -22.48 -52.19
CA VAL A 699 1.12 -22.26 -52.20
C VAL A 699 1.74 -22.26 -50.78
N GLY A 700 0.99 -21.86 -49.77
CA GLY A 700 1.46 -21.89 -48.37
C GLY A 700 1.62 -23.32 -47.80
N LEU A 701 1.05 -24.32 -48.46
CA LEU A 701 1.15 -25.73 -48.03
C LEU A 701 2.09 -26.53 -48.92
N ILE A 702 2.24 -26.12 -50.20
CA ILE A 702 2.85 -27.00 -51.24
C ILE A 702 3.61 -26.12 -52.24
N SER A 703 4.90 -26.37 -52.40
CA SER A 703 5.77 -25.64 -53.35
C SER A 703 5.49 -25.96 -54.83
N ASP A 704 4.68 -26.99 -55.13
CA ASP A 704 4.35 -27.41 -56.50
C ASP A 704 3.73 -26.25 -57.31
N THR A 705 2.96 -25.42 -56.66
CA THR A 705 2.32 -24.24 -57.28
C THR A 705 3.31 -23.20 -57.79
N LEU A 706 4.50 -23.08 -57.15
CA LEU A 706 5.54 -22.14 -57.61
C LEU A 706 6.10 -22.52 -58.96
N SER A 707 6.17 -23.82 -59.28
CA SER A 707 6.62 -24.32 -60.59
C SER A 707 5.68 -23.89 -61.74
N LEU A 708 4.42 -23.62 -61.43
CA LEU A 708 3.42 -23.18 -62.43
C LEU A 708 3.66 -21.73 -62.91
N SER A 709 4.47 -20.96 -62.21
CA SER A 709 4.87 -19.60 -62.66
C SER A 709 5.54 -19.59 -64.05
N LYS A 710 6.15 -20.73 -64.41
CA LYS A 710 6.83 -20.89 -65.73
C LYS A 710 5.85 -20.90 -66.92
N VAL A 711 4.56 -21.19 -66.69
CA VAL A 711 3.53 -21.33 -67.73
C VAL A 711 2.33 -20.41 -67.55
N THR A 712 2.31 -19.61 -66.46
CA THR A 712 1.25 -18.64 -66.18
C THR A 712 1.76 -17.22 -66.24
N ASP A 713 0.87 -16.26 -66.57
CA ASP A 713 1.23 -14.84 -66.74
C ASP A 713 0.88 -14.00 -65.54
N PHE A 714 -0.21 -14.35 -64.86
CA PHE A 714 -0.77 -13.67 -63.70
C PHE A 714 -1.06 -14.61 -62.57
N THR A 715 -0.95 -14.11 -61.35
CA THR A 715 -1.36 -14.85 -60.17
C THR A 715 -2.43 -14.12 -59.42
N LEU A 716 -3.60 -14.75 -59.21
CA LEU A 716 -4.64 -14.32 -58.33
C LEU A 716 -4.53 -15.10 -57.00
N TYR A 717 -4.12 -14.40 -55.98
CA TYR A 717 -3.93 -14.97 -54.65
C TYR A 717 -5.21 -14.74 -53.80
N VAL A 718 -5.84 -15.81 -53.41
CA VAL A 718 -7.14 -15.77 -52.69
C VAL A 718 -6.92 -15.73 -51.19
N CYS A 719 -7.44 -14.71 -50.53
CA CYS A 719 -7.53 -14.59 -49.10
C CYS A 719 -8.99 -14.64 -48.68
N ARG A 720 -9.34 -15.38 -47.63
CA ARG A 720 -10.70 -15.50 -47.16
C ARG A 720 -10.89 -14.79 -45.83
N MET A 721 -11.87 -13.88 -45.76
CA MET A 721 -12.26 -13.15 -44.57
C MET A 721 -12.70 -14.11 -43.44
N ASN A 722 -12.32 -13.81 -42.21
CA ASN A 722 -12.61 -14.60 -41.01
C ASN A 722 -12.04 -16.04 -41.04
N TYR A 723 -11.18 -16.36 -42.00
CA TYR A 723 -10.61 -17.67 -42.21
C TYR A 723 -9.08 -17.64 -42.32
N THR A 724 -8.52 -16.84 -43.19
CA THR A 724 -7.08 -16.65 -43.43
C THR A 724 -6.45 -15.92 -42.22
N HIS A 725 -5.29 -16.39 -41.76
CA HIS A 725 -4.52 -15.75 -40.70
C HIS A 725 -3.82 -14.49 -41.21
N LYS A 726 -3.69 -13.47 -40.35
CA LYS A 726 -3.05 -12.18 -40.70
C LYS A 726 -1.57 -12.34 -41.11
N ASN A 727 -0.86 -13.26 -40.48
CA ASN A 727 0.56 -13.53 -40.77
C ASN A 727 0.82 -13.88 -42.23
N VAL A 728 -0.19 -14.41 -42.90
CA VAL A 728 -0.14 -14.74 -44.33
C VAL A 728 0.11 -13.54 -45.23
N LEU A 729 -0.33 -12.35 -44.81
CA LEU A 729 -0.15 -11.13 -45.59
C LEU A 729 1.34 -10.79 -45.75
N SER A 730 2.16 -11.03 -44.73
CA SER A 730 3.63 -10.89 -44.84
C SER A 730 4.27 -11.93 -45.75
N GLU A 731 3.77 -13.18 -45.72
CA GLU A 731 4.24 -14.26 -46.61
C GLU A 731 3.95 -13.94 -48.09
N ILE A 732 2.77 -13.39 -48.39
CA ILE A 732 2.41 -12.97 -49.76
C ILE A 732 3.35 -11.87 -50.27
N VAL A 733 3.68 -10.90 -49.41
CA VAL A 733 4.65 -9.82 -49.76
C VAL A 733 6.04 -10.42 -50.06
N GLU A 734 6.46 -11.42 -49.28
CA GLU A 734 7.74 -12.10 -49.47
C GLU A 734 7.75 -12.88 -50.80
N ILE A 735 6.69 -13.64 -51.14
CA ILE A 735 6.54 -14.36 -52.41
C ILE A 735 6.57 -13.34 -53.58
N GLN A 736 5.94 -12.19 -53.47
CA GLN A 736 5.96 -11.15 -54.47
C GLN A 736 7.38 -10.56 -54.67
N ARG A 737 8.05 -10.21 -53.57
CA ARG A 737 9.41 -9.65 -53.60
C ARG A 737 10.45 -10.65 -54.17
N SER A 738 10.29 -11.89 -53.89
CA SER A 738 11.18 -12.95 -54.38
C SER A 738 10.94 -13.30 -55.87
N GLY A 739 9.85 -12.80 -56.49
CA GLY A 739 9.49 -13.08 -57.86
C GLY A 739 9.16 -14.54 -58.15
N GLN A 740 8.76 -15.29 -57.13
CA GLN A 740 8.43 -16.71 -57.27
C GLN A 740 7.12 -16.96 -58.01
N LEU A 741 6.24 -16.01 -58.03
CA LEU A 741 4.99 -16.01 -58.76
C LEU A 741 4.86 -14.73 -59.60
N ASN A 742 4.29 -14.88 -60.79
CA ASN A 742 4.16 -13.77 -61.75
C ASN A 742 3.01 -12.86 -61.33
N GLN A 743 3.25 -11.56 -61.32
CA GLN A 743 2.28 -10.45 -61.14
C GLN A 743 1.13 -10.79 -60.19
N ILE A 744 1.46 -10.88 -58.90
CA ILE A 744 0.51 -11.25 -57.86
C ILE A 744 -0.53 -10.14 -57.65
N SER A 745 -1.78 -10.50 -57.63
CA SER A 745 -2.91 -9.67 -57.24
C SER A 745 -3.83 -10.46 -56.29
N LEU A 746 -4.49 -9.73 -55.41
CA LEU A 746 -5.27 -10.34 -54.34
C LEU A 746 -6.76 -10.45 -54.71
N VAL A 747 -7.39 -11.50 -54.24
CA VAL A 747 -8.84 -11.66 -54.28
C VAL A 747 -9.34 -11.95 -52.87
N VAL A 748 -10.22 -11.09 -52.36
CA VAL A 748 -10.79 -11.24 -51.02
C VAL A 748 -12.10 -11.99 -51.11
N ASN A 749 -12.12 -13.21 -50.60
CA ASN A 749 -13.34 -14.02 -50.57
C ASN A 749 -14.07 -13.87 -49.20
N GLY A 750 -15.39 -13.81 -49.24
CA GLY A 750 -16.21 -13.61 -48.04
C GLY A 750 -16.17 -12.19 -47.50
N GLY A 751 -15.84 -11.21 -48.32
CA GLY A 751 -15.73 -9.80 -47.94
C GLY A 751 -17.11 -9.17 -47.77
N ASN A 752 -17.17 -8.18 -46.87
CA ASN A 752 -18.36 -7.37 -46.68
C ASN A 752 -18.26 -6.10 -47.53
N LEU A 753 -19.06 -6.02 -48.57
CA LEU A 753 -19.09 -4.86 -49.50
C LEU A 753 -19.60 -3.57 -48.82
N ALA A 754 -20.22 -3.63 -47.64
CA ALA A 754 -20.70 -2.48 -46.92
C ALA A 754 -19.59 -1.73 -46.17
N GLU A 755 -18.42 -2.35 -45.96
CA GLU A 755 -17.25 -1.71 -45.26
C GLU A 755 -16.57 -0.63 -46.08
N LYS A 756 -16.74 -0.59 -47.40
CA LYS A 756 -16.17 0.47 -48.25
C LYS A 756 -16.83 1.84 -48.15
N LYS A 757 -17.84 2.04 -47.25
CA LYS A 757 -18.58 3.31 -47.11
C LYS A 757 -17.89 4.39 -46.27
N TYR A 758 -16.74 4.10 -45.62
CA TYR A 758 -16.00 5.05 -44.78
C TYR A 758 -14.51 5.14 -45.13
N GLY A 759 -14.21 5.52 -46.36
CA GLY A 759 -12.86 5.82 -46.78
C GLY A 759 -12.89 6.87 -47.88
N TYR A 760 -12.25 8.01 -47.68
CA TYR A 760 -12.02 9.05 -48.67
C TYR A 760 -11.34 8.46 -49.92
N GLY A 761 -12.12 8.29 -50.98
CA GLY A 761 -11.59 7.89 -52.27
C GLY A 761 -12.59 8.27 -53.35
N TYR A 762 -12.21 9.19 -54.21
CA TYR A 762 -12.92 9.62 -55.42
C TYR A 762 -13.45 8.42 -56.19
N GLY A 763 -14.77 8.21 -56.18
CA GLY A 763 -15.42 7.18 -56.92
C GLY A 763 -16.85 7.59 -57.20
N TYR A 764 -17.15 7.93 -58.44
CA TYR A 764 -18.48 8.28 -58.97
C TYR A 764 -19.51 7.24 -58.53
N GLY A 765 -20.38 7.65 -57.61
CA GLY A 765 -21.52 6.86 -57.16
C GLY A 765 -22.68 7.00 -58.11
N TYR A 766 -23.03 5.90 -58.78
CA TYR A 766 -24.39 5.71 -59.32
C TYR A 766 -25.14 4.79 -58.36
N SER A 767 -25.93 5.39 -57.51
CA SER A 767 -26.91 4.69 -56.72
C SER A 767 -28.18 4.45 -57.57
N TYR A 768 -28.29 3.27 -58.15
CA TYR A 768 -29.59 2.77 -58.60
C TYR A 768 -30.27 2.06 -57.44
N GLY A 769 -31.33 2.72 -56.95
CA GLY A 769 -32.17 2.14 -55.93
C GLY A 769 -32.96 0.95 -56.48
N TYR A 770 -32.80 -0.19 -55.87
CA TYR A 770 -33.77 -1.25 -55.94
C TYR A 770 -34.50 -1.32 -54.59
N ARG A 771 -35.80 -0.87 -54.59
CA ARG A 771 -36.77 -1.13 -53.54
C ARG A 771 -37.14 -2.60 -53.64
N ASP A 772 -36.79 -3.38 -52.62
CA ASP A 772 -37.39 -4.68 -52.38
C ASP A 772 -38.85 -4.48 -51.91
N THR A 773 -39.80 -4.67 -52.81
CA THR A 773 -41.21 -4.83 -52.51
C THR A 773 -41.48 -6.30 -52.21
N HIS A 774 -41.32 -6.71 -50.97
CA HIS A 774 -42.05 -7.84 -50.41
C HIS A 774 -42.28 -7.62 -48.90
N LYS A 775 -43.31 -6.81 -48.62
CA LYS A 775 -44.12 -7.00 -47.44
C LYS A 775 -44.99 -8.23 -47.68
N LYS A 776 -44.89 -9.24 -46.86
CA LYS A 776 -46.04 -10.15 -46.57
C LYS A 776 -46.15 -10.38 -45.07
N HIS A 777 -47.30 -10.01 -44.62
CA HIS A 777 -48.02 -10.40 -43.41
C HIS A 777 -47.62 -11.73 -42.79
N LYS A 778 -47.27 -11.76 -41.57
CA LYS A 778 -48.00 -12.23 -40.39
C LYS A 778 -47.23 -11.90 -39.14
#